data_f353ecd0ef3278e604bd710d4b2ac04d
#
_entry.id   f353ecd0ef3278e604bd710d4b2ac04d
#
_cell.length_a   1.000
_cell.length_b   1.000
_cell.length_c   1.000
_cell.angle_alpha   90.00
_cell.angle_beta   90.00
_cell.angle_gamma   90.00
#
_symmetry.space_group_name_H-M   'P 1'
#
loop_
_entity.id
_entity.type
_entity.pdbx_description
1 polymer ?
#
loop_
_entity_poly.entity_id
_entity_poly.type
_entity_poly.pdbx_seq_one_letter_code
_entity_poly.pdbx_strand_id
1 'polypeptide(L)'
;MDQHPESDGIDLGPQIKNETVQELCQEVEKAISDRSEWEHKQRVFYERRYGIRDDKNFPWPGSSNINIPLIDKTIRRQKPVYVNAIFGVNPVLSIETLGEGDPERARRIENFYDWLIRYKMDRCRETQIQSVDHFLTYGQSYIKVVWDHRTERKTRTLDLSFLPDDVNRNEISDEDFAQLAPQMGLDLNEKEDLKAFESVLKQFRDGKDKLKVSLQVMKQNAPRWEFVDSRDVIVPFDSADDIDSLPWICHRMYMTPAEIRERGIHGMYDEDVASKVALESKTSEMGSDDSSYINSARTVREGVSASSASGSFIELHEIYFYHDIDGDGLEEQCVMTVAADSMEVLRLIEYPYEHGEWPFTRFAYEITEPRWYSPRGIPEMLYDLNAEINAQHNAKLDRMTIQNAITFKVREGSVRNPSQLRFRPGGYIPVRRMDDIQPITHQVMDYSFEAEERTLKAYAEEYVGVQDFGISNVNQRVERRTAAEVQEISRISQMQSALDIQIFQESMRRLHRQTLFLWSQYGDMTVIINIDGREPVVFNRWDLYKDFDLIPTGRLDNLDSRSRAQKALADMQVASSPVFSPFVNSYELLRDYFENSDYRSSRRLLRAPGLMEEDAASQQLSEIQFMQTMKQVAPVDQGDPHSIHVQVLQQAIQANMEDQELTLLLTGHLALHLAMMGDGSLLEQMQQQGAEVQQQGTRTYMAFPIQQPMMEEAPAEEPVAEEQPPQEGEQENEV
;
A
#
# COMPACT_ATOMS: atom_id res chain seq x y z
N MET A 1 15.71 9.18 -24.63
CA MET A 1 14.38 8.95 -25.21
C MET A 1 13.54 8.37 -24.10
N ASP A 2 12.86 9.20 -23.34
CA ASP A 2 11.87 8.72 -22.37
C ASP A 2 10.60 8.41 -23.13
N GLN A 3 10.62 7.31 -23.88
CA GLN A 3 9.42 6.76 -24.46
C GLN A 3 8.63 6.15 -23.28
N HIS A 4 7.39 6.58 -23.15
CA HIS A 4 6.47 5.92 -22.24
C HIS A 4 6.45 4.43 -22.63
N PRO A 5 6.62 3.47 -21.70
CA PRO A 5 6.68 2.04 -22.05
C PRO A 5 5.51 1.58 -22.91
N GLU A 6 4.36 2.20 -22.75
CA GLU A 6 3.17 1.95 -23.56
C GLU A 6 3.26 2.55 -24.98
N SER A 7 4.26 3.40 -25.30
CA SER A 7 4.51 3.91 -26.64
C SER A 7 5.54 3.09 -27.43
N ASP A 8 6.18 2.08 -26.79
CA ASP A 8 7.23 1.26 -27.41
C ASP A 8 6.67 0.12 -28.31
N GLY A 9 5.35 -0.07 -28.35
CA GLY A 9 4.72 -1.05 -29.22
C GLY A 9 4.83 -0.63 -30.70
N ILE A 10 5.05 -1.61 -31.56
CA ILE A 10 5.02 -1.41 -33.03
C ILE A 10 3.62 -0.96 -33.43
N ASP A 11 3.51 0.15 -34.16
CA ASP A 11 2.23 0.60 -34.70
C ASP A 11 1.75 -0.36 -35.78
N LEU A 12 0.63 -1.01 -35.52
CA LEU A 12 0.01 -2.00 -36.40
C LEU A 12 -1.12 -1.42 -37.27
N GLY A 13 -1.41 -0.12 -37.15
CA GLY A 13 -2.49 0.53 -37.87
C GLY A 13 -2.52 0.24 -39.38
N PRO A 14 -1.37 0.19 -40.08
CA PRO A 14 -1.33 -0.18 -41.49
C PRO A 14 -1.53 -1.67 -41.79
N GLN A 15 -1.36 -2.55 -40.79
CA GLN A 15 -1.31 -4.01 -40.98
C GLN A 15 -2.65 -4.68 -40.71
N ILE A 16 -3.45 -4.13 -39.79
CA ILE A 16 -4.76 -4.69 -39.44
C ILE A 16 -5.87 -4.04 -40.27
N LYS A 17 -6.72 -4.89 -40.88
CA LYS A 17 -7.82 -4.40 -41.74
C LYS A 17 -8.93 -3.74 -40.91
N ASN A 18 -9.49 -2.66 -41.42
CA ASN A 18 -10.64 -1.98 -40.81
C ASN A 18 -11.84 -2.92 -40.57
N GLU A 19 -11.99 -3.98 -41.38
CA GLU A 19 -13.03 -5.01 -41.22
C GLU A 19 -12.88 -5.73 -39.87
N THR A 20 -11.66 -6.17 -39.53
CA THR A 20 -11.35 -6.85 -38.25
C THR A 20 -11.63 -5.94 -37.05
N VAL A 21 -11.27 -4.66 -37.15
CA VAL A 21 -11.57 -3.66 -36.10
C VAL A 21 -13.06 -3.52 -35.90
N GLN A 22 -13.84 -3.43 -36.97
CA GLN A 22 -15.30 -3.31 -36.90
C GLN A 22 -15.96 -4.58 -36.34
N GLU A 23 -15.50 -5.77 -36.73
CA GLU A 23 -15.97 -7.04 -36.19
C GLU A 23 -15.75 -7.12 -34.67
N LEU A 24 -14.56 -6.79 -34.23
CA LEU A 24 -14.22 -6.80 -32.80
C LEU A 24 -15.05 -5.78 -32.00
N CYS A 25 -15.25 -4.57 -32.51
CA CYS A 25 -16.12 -3.58 -31.87
C CYS A 25 -17.57 -4.09 -31.76
N GLN A 26 -18.10 -4.74 -32.78
CA GLN A 26 -19.44 -5.33 -32.76
C GLN A 26 -19.54 -6.48 -31.74
N GLU A 27 -18.51 -7.31 -31.62
CA GLU A 27 -18.47 -8.35 -30.58
C GLU A 27 -18.49 -7.74 -29.16
N VAL A 28 -17.75 -6.67 -28.93
CA VAL A 28 -17.75 -5.95 -27.64
C VAL A 28 -19.11 -5.35 -27.35
N GLU A 29 -19.76 -4.68 -28.31
CA GLU A 29 -21.13 -4.16 -28.17
C GLU A 29 -22.14 -5.26 -27.85
N LYS A 30 -22.04 -6.40 -28.55
CA LYS A 30 -22.87 -7.58 -28.28
C LYS A 30 -22.65 -8.09 -26.85
N ALA A 31 -21.40 -8.23 -26.40
CA ALA A 31 -21.07 -8.67 -25.04
C ALA A 31 -21.63 -7.72 -23.98
N ILE A 32 -21.63 -6.40 -24.23
CA ILE A 32 -22.26 -5.40 -23.35
C ILE A 32 -23.78 -5.65 -23.26
N SER A 33 -24.45 -5.91 -24.40
CA SER A 33 -25.86 -6.19 -24.42
C SER A 33 -26.20 -7.51 -23.71
N ASP A 34 -25.43 -8.55 -23.96
CA ASP A 34 -25.67 -9.90 -23.41
C ASP A 34 -25.55 -9.96 -21.88
N ARG A 35 -24.74 -9.08 -21.27
CA ARG A 35 -24.55 -9.01 -19.82
C ARG A 35 -25.48 -8.03 -19.09
N SER A 36 -26.46 -7.42 -19.77
CA SER A 36 -27.36 -6.41 -19.19
C SER A 36 -28.07 -6.88 -17.92
N GLU A 37 -28.55 -8.14 -17.88
CA GLU A 37 -29.17 -8.75 -16.71
C GLU A 37 -28.18 -8.85 -15.52
N TRP A 38 -26.92 -9.15 -15.79
CA TRP A 38 -25.88 -9.16 -14.77
C TRP A 38 -25.61 -7.75 -14.23
N GLU A 39 -25.56 -6.73 -15.08
CA GLU A 39 -25.41 -5.33 -14.64
C GLU A 39 -26.61 -4.89 -13.79
N HIS A 40 -27.81 -5.31 -14.13
CA HIS A 40 -29.01 -5.06 -13.32
C HIS A 40 -28.87 -5.68 -11.91
N LYS A 41 -28.37 -6.91 -11.79
CA LYS A 41 -28.08 -7.52 -10.47
C LYS A 41 -27.09 -6.68 -9.66
N GLN A 42 -26.04 -6.15 -10.29
CA GLN A 42 -25.06 -5.29 -9.62
C GLN A 42 -25.72 -4.02 -9.03
N ARG A 43 -26.65 -3.43 -9.75
CA ARG A 43 -27.47 -2.32 -9.26
C ARG A 43 -28.27 -2.71 -8.02
N VAL A 44 -28.96 -3.83 -8.06
CA VAL A 44 -29.73 -4.35 -6.91
C VAL A 44 -28.85 -4.58 -5.70
N PHE A 45 -27.63 -5.13 -5.88
CA PHE A 45 -26.68 -5.33 -4.79
C PHE A 45 -26.22 -4.01 -4.17
N TYR A 46 -25.98 -3.00 -4.98
CA TYR A 46 -25.67 -1.66 -4.51
C TYR A 46 -26.81 -1.08 -3.67
N GLU A 47 -28.05 -1.12 -4.17
CA GLU A 47 -29.23 -0.64 -3.45
C GLU A 47 -29.42 -1.34 -2.10
N ARG A 48 -29.24 -2.66 -2.06
CA ARG A 48 -29.37 -3.46 -0.83
C ARG A 48 -28.28 -3.16 0.19
N ARG A 49 -27.04 -3.03 -0.26
CA ARG A 49 -25.92 -2.69 0.61
C ARG A 49 -26.12 -1.34 1.31
N TYR A 50 -26.52 -0.35 0.54
CA TYR A 50 -26.66 1.03 1.05
C TYR A 50 -28.07 1.36 1.54
N GLY A 51 -29.00 0.43 1.48
CA GLY A 51 -30.37 0.59 1.99
C GLY A 51 -31.21 1.56 1.19
N ILE A 52 -30.90 1.74 -0.10
CA ILE A 52 -31.70 2.54 -1.01
C ILE A 52 -33.01 1.80 -1.28
N ARG A 53 -34.14 2.47 -1.10
CA ARG A 53 -35.46 1.89 -1.21
C ARG A 53 -36.46 2.92 -1.71
N ASP A 54 -37.48 2.42 -2.44
CA ASP A 54 -38.64 3.21 -2.80
C ASP A 54 -39.52 3.49 -1.58
N ASP A 55 -40.31 4.56 -1.69
CA ASP A 55 -41.28 4.93 -0.65
C ASP A 55 -42.32 3.83 -0.50
N LYS A 56 -42.54 3.38 0.74
CA LYS A 56 -43.49 2.34 1.05
C LYS A 56 -44.89 2.95 1.32
N ASN A 57 -45.87 2.54 0.53
CA ASN A 57 -47.23 3.01 0.65
C ASN A 57 -48.21 1.96 1.23
N PHE A 58 -47.75 0.73 1.45
CA PHE A 58 -48.53 -0.36 2.04
C PHE A 58 -47.93 -0.77 3.41
N PRO A 59 -48.75 -1.08 4.46
CA PRO A 59 -50.21 -1.13 4.52
C PRO A 59 -50.90 0.23 4.57
N TRP A 60 -50.16 1.33 4.82
CA TRP A 60 -50.66 2.72 4.70
C TRP A 60 -49.50 3.66 4.32
N PRO A 61 -49.78 4.84 3.76
CA PRO A 61 -48.78 5.83 3.46
C PRO A 61 -48.04 6.26 4.73
N GLY A 62 -46.69 6.18 4.72
CA GLY A 62 -45.85 6.48 5.90
C GLY A 62 -45.70 5.30 6.85
N SER A 63 -46.00 4.06 6.45
CA SER A 63 -45.64 2.84 7.17
C SER A 63 -44.13 2.69 7.27
N SER A 64 -43.68 1.93 8.26
CA SER A 64 -42.23 1.76 8.56
C SER A 64 -41.47 1.18 7.35
N ASN A 65 -40.36 1.82 6.98
CA ASN A 65 -39.47 1.40 5.88
C ASN A 65 -37.98 1.52 6.32
N ILE A 66 -37.64 0.95 7.47
CA ILE A 66 -36.28 0.97 8.02
C ILE A 66 -35.48 -0.16 7.41
N ASN A 67 -34.21 0.12 7.09
CA ASN A 67 -33.23 -0.88 6.67
C ASN A 67 -32.30 -1.23 7.82
N ILE A 68 -32.19 -2.51 8.13
CA ILE A 68 -31.15 -3.03 9.03
C ILE A 68 -29.93 -3.30 8.16
N PRO A 69 -28.78 -2.63 8.39
CA PRO A 69 -27.61 -2.71 7.51
C PRO A 69 -26.79 -4.00 7.75
N LEU A 70 -27.45 -5.18 7.65
CA LEU A 70 -26.79 -6.47 7.90
C LEU A 70 -25.68 -6.72 6.87
N ILE A 71 -25.97 -6.47 5.60
CA ILE A 71 -25.01 -6.66 4.48
C ILE A 71 -23.77 -5.78 4.67
N ASP A 72 -23.97 -4.47 4.90
CA ASP A 72 -22.85 -3.54 5.08
C ASP A 72 -22.03 -3.87 6.35
N LYS A 73 -22.70 -4.28 7.43
CA LYS A 73 -22.04 -4.77 8.66
C LYS A 73 -21.13 -5.96 8.35
N THR A 74 -21.61 -6.92 7.58
CA THR A 74 -20.86 -8.14 7.23
C THR A 74 -19.63 -7.80 6.36
N ILE A 75 -19.81 -6.97 5.33
CA ILE A 75 -18.71 -6.53 4.46
C ILE A 75 -17.65 -5.79 5.30
N ARG A 76 -18.06 -4.87 6.17
CA ARG A 76 -17.12 -4.13 7.06
C ARG A 76 -16.35 -5.02 8.02
N ARG A 77 -16.89 -6.18 8.37
CA ARG A 77 -16.19 -7.16 9.23
C ARG A 77 -15.18 -7.99 8.47
N GLN A 78 -15.51 -8.41 7.26
CA GLN A 78 -14.62 -9.24 6.44
C GLN A 78 -13.49 -8.43 5.80
N LYS A 79 -13.76 -7.21 5.35
CA LYS A 79 -12.77 -6.36 4.67
C LYS A 79 -11.40 -6.27 5.38
N PRO A 80 -11.30 -6.00 6.71
CA PRO A 80 -10.03 -5.98 7.40
C PRO A 80 -9.26 -7.31 7.37
N VAL A 81 -9.97 -8.44 7.31
CA VAL A 81 -9.37 -9.78 7.29
C VAL A 81 -8.53 -9.94 6.02
N TYR A 82 -9.10 -9.63 4.85
CA TYR A 82 -8.38 -9.70 3.57
C TYR A 82 -7.23 -8.68 3.49
N VAL A 83 -7.48 -7.44 3.90
CA VAL A 83 -6.44 -6.39 3.86
C VAL A 83 -5.27 -6.72 4.78
N ASN A 84 -5.55 -7.26 5.97
CA ASN A 84 -4.49 -7.67 6.90
C ASN A 84 -3.77 -8.94 6.43
N ALA A 85 -4.44 -9.83 5.69
CA ALA A 85 -3.78 -11.00 5.10
C ALA A 85 -2.66 -10.59 4.13
N ILE A 86 -2.73 -9.41 3.51
CA ILE A 86 -1.70 -8.91 2.61
C ILE A 86 -0.67 -8.07 3.35
N PHE A 87 -1.13 -6.98 3.99
CA PHE A 87 -0.25 -5.95 4.55
C PHE A 87 0.08 -6.15 6.04
N GLY A 88 -0.54 -7.12 6.68
CA GLY A 88 -0.34 -7.40 8.11
C GLY A 88 0.89 -8.25 8.42
N VAL A 89 1.55 -8.79 7.41
CA VAL A 89 2.74 -9.66 7.53
C VAL A 89 3.94 -8.99 6.90
N ASN A 90 5.12 -9.26 7.43
CA ASN A 90 6.40 -8.78 6.92
C ASN A 90 7.39 -9.94 6.85
N PRO A 91 7.93 -10.32 5.68
CA PRO A 91 7.67 -9.73 4.36
C PRO A 91 6.26 -10.05 3.81
N VAL A 92 5.79 -9.21 2.88
CA VAL A 92 4.48 -9.40 2.20
C VAL A 92 4.46 -10.67 1.37
N LEU A 93 5.62 -11.05 0.84
CA LEU A 93 5.81 -12.17 -0.08
C LEU A 93 7.04 -12.96 0.34
N SER A 94 6.93 -14.29 0.41
CA SER A 94 8.08 -15.18 0.52
C SER A 94 8.42 -15.75 -0.84
N ILE A 95 9.69 -15.82 -1.14
CA ILE A 95 10.19 -16.25 -2.44
C ILE A 95 10.99 -17.54 -2.28
N GLU A 96 10.59 -18.57 -3.00
CA GLU A 96 11.32 -19.80 -3.09
C GLU A 96 12.02 -19.90 -4.44
N THR A 97 13.32 -20.12 -4.42
CA THR A 97 14.10 -20.34 -5.65
C THR A 97 13.93 -21.78 -6.10
N LEU A 98 13.56 -21.96 -7.36
CA LEU A 98 13.41 -23.29 -7.95
C LEU A 98 14.79 -23.86 -8.35
N GLY A 99 15.04 -25.14 -8.03
CA GLY A 99 16.28 -25.84 -8.39
C GLY A 99 17.48 -25.49 -7.50
N GLU A 100 18.67 -25.37 -8.09
CA GLU A 100 19.91 -24.95 -7.39
C GLU A 100 19.91 -23.43 -7.11
N GLY A 101 18.86 -22.94 -6.45
CA GLY A 101 18.68 -21.51 -6.18
C GLY A 101 19.54 -21.01 -5.01
N ASP A 102 20.04 -19.80 -5.15
CA ASP A 102 20.74 -19.08 -4.09
C ASP A 102 19.74 -18.49 -3.07
N PRO A 103 19.74 -18.94 -1.79
CA PRO A 103 18.85 -18.37 -0.78
C PRO A 103 19.05 -16.86 -0.54
N GLU A 104 20.26 -16.35 -0.78
CA GLU A 104 20.52 -14.91 -0.64
C GLU A 104 19.85 -14.11 -1.75
N ARG A 105 19.75 -14.69 -2.95
CA ARG A 105 18.98 -14.11 -4.07
C ARG A 105 17.50 -13.99 -3.71
N ALA A 106 16.88 -15.04 -3.15
CA ALA A 106 15.50 -15.01 -2.69
C ALA A 106 15.28 -13.86 -1.69
N ARG A 107 16.17 -13.75 -0.69
CA ARG A 107 16.15 -12.65 0.30
C ARG A 107 16.30 -11.26 -0.33
N ARG A 108 17.18 -11.10 -1.34
CA ARG A 108 17.31 -9.81 -2.04
C ARG A 108 16.02 -9.43 -2.74
N ILE A 109 15.37 -10.38 -3.42
CA ILE A 109 14.10 -10.15 -4.10
C ILE A 109 12.98 -9.85 -3.09
N GLU A 110 12.89 -10.57 -1.96
CA GLU A 110 11.91 -10.31 -0.89
C GLU A 110 12.05 -8.89 -0.31
N ASN A 111 13.28 -8.50 0.04
CA ASN A 111 13.55 -7.16 0.56
C ASN A 111 13.26 -6.06 -0.48
N PHE A 112 13.60 -6.31 -1.73
CA PHE A 112 13.31 -5.42 -2.84
C PHE A 112 11.79 -5.26 -3.01
N TYR A 113 11.05 -6.36 -3.02
CA TYR A 113 9.61 -6.34 -3.23
C TYR A 113 8.85 -5.65 -2.09
N ASP A 114 9.26 -5.89 -0.84
CA ASP A 114 8.70 -5.20 0.32
C ASP A 114 8.96 -3.69 0.26
N TRP A 115 10.17 -3.29 -0.17
CA TRP A 115 10.50 -1.89 -0.42
C TRP A 115 9.66 -1.31 -1.57
N LEU A 116 9.51 -2.03 -2.67
CA LEU A 116 8.76 -1.61 -3.86
C LEU A 116 7.31 -1.27 -3.49
N ILE A 117 6.60 -2.19 -2.84
CA ILE A 117 5.19 -2.01 -2.45
C ILE A 117 5.01 -0.91 -1.40
N ARG A 118 5.91 -0.81 -0.42
CA ARG A 118 5.72 0.10 0.72
C ARG A 118 6.16 1.53 0.45
N TYR A 119 7.18 1.72 -0.39
CA TYR A 119 7.84 3.02 -0.54
C TYR A 119 7.87 3.55 -1.96
N LYS A 120 7.91 2.70 -2.98
CA LYS A 120 8.08 3.14 -4.35
C LYS A 120 6.75 3.20 -5.12
N MET A 121 5.89 2.22 -4.96
CA MET A 121 4.60 2.18 -5.63
C MET A 121 3.57 3.05 -4.92
N ASP A 122 2.90 3.90 -5.68
CA ASP A 122 1.85 4.77 -5.16
C ASP A 122 0.54 3.99 -4.94
N ARG A 123 -0.14 4.27 -3.80
CA ARG A 123 -1.53 3.88 -3.53
C ARG A 123 -1.86 2.39 -3.59
N CYS A 124 -0.88 1.48 -3.54
CA CYS A 124 -1.12 0.03 -3.57
C CYS A 124 -2.15 -0.43 -2.52
N ARG A 125 -2.00 0.06 -1.28
CA ARG A 125 -2.89 -0.29 -0.18
C ARG A 125 -4.31 0.22 -0.41
N GLU A 126 -4.47 1.43 -0.94
CA GLU A 126 -5.79 2.01 -1.23
C GLU A 126 -6.49 1.23 -2.35
N THR A 127 -5.76 0.94 -3.43
CA THR A 127 -6.24 0.12 -4.56
C THR A 127 -6.72 -1.24 -4.08
N GLN A 128 -5.95 -1.90 -3.21
CA GLN A 128 -6.32 -3.18 -2.66
C GLN A 128 -7.55 -3.10 -1.74
N ILE A 129 -7.66 -2.05 -0.93
CA ILE A 129 -8.85 -1.80 -0.10
C ILE A 129 -10.10 -1.62 -0.97
N GLN A 130 -9.98 -0.92 -2.10
CA GLN A 130 -11.07 -0.74 -3.06
C GLN A 130 -11.45 -2.06 -3.74
N SER A 131 -10.46 -2.84 -4.17
CA SER A 131 -10.67 -4.16 -4.76
C SER A 131 -11.37 -5.11 -3.80
N VAL A 132 -10.93 -5.19 -2.53
CA VAL A 132 -11.56 -6.00 -1.49
C VAL A 132 -13.00 -5.57 -1.22
N ASP A 133 -13.28 -4.28 -1.12
CA ASP A 133 -14.63 -3.77 -0.93
C ASP A 133 -15.56 -4.13 -2.09
N HIS A 134 -14.99 -4.12 -3.30
CA HIS A 134 -15.73 -4.37 -4.54
C HIS A 134 -16.05 -5.85 -4.70
N PHE A 135 -15.07 -6.76 -4.56
CA PHE A 135 -15.35 -8.17 -4.72
C PHE A 135 -16.25 -8.75 -3.62
N LEU A 136 -16.14 -8.26 -2.39
CA LEU A 136 -17.10 -8.62 -1.33
C LEU A 136 -18.53 -8.15 -1.64
N THR A 137 -18.68 -7.06 -2.39
CA THR A 137 -19.99 -6.51 -2.75
C THR A 137 -20.56 -7.17 -3.99
N TYR A 138 -19.75 -7.31 -5.03
CA TYR A 138 -20.23 -7.69 -6.37
C TYR A 138 -19.78 -9.09 -6.79
N GLY A 139 -19.06 -9.80 -5.94
CA GLY A 139 -18.55 -11.14 -6.19
C GLY A 139 -17.20 -11.17 -6.89
N GLN A 140 -16.84 -10.14 -7.64
CA GLN A 140 -15.57 -10.05 -8.35
C GLN A 140 -15.05 -8.63 -8.47
N SER A 141 -13.75 -8.48 -8.59
CA SER A 141 -13.05 -7.21 -8.85
C SER A 141 -11.77 -7.43 -9.65
N TYR A 142 -11.24 -6.37 -10.23
CA TYR A 142 -10.06 -6.44 -11.06
C TYR A 142 -9.03 -5.41 -10.62
N ILE A 143 -7.77 -5.80 -10.72
CA ILE A 143 -6.63 -4.89 -10.63
C ILE A 143 -5.85 -5.01 -11.94
N LYS A 144 -5.67 -3.89 -12.62
CA LYS A 144 -4.82 -3.76 -13.80
C LYS A 144 -3.42 -3.33 -13.34
N VAL A 145 -2.39 -4.03 -13.83
CA VAL A 145 -1.00 -3.71 -13.55
C VAL A 145 -0.41 -3.02 -14.76
N VAL A 146 0.05 -1.79 -14.58
CA VAL A 146 0.64 -0.97 -15.65
C VAL A 146 1.97 -0.40 -15.19
N TRP A 147 2.84 -0.04 -16.12
CA TRP A 147 4.04 0.73 -15.81
C TRP A 147 3.72 2.21 -15.78
N ASP A 148 3.94 2.88 -14.65
CA ASP A 148 3.68 4.30 -14.47
C ASP A 148 4.97 5.10 -14.64
N HIS A 149 5.11 5.72 -15.80
CA HIS A 149 6.19 6.65 -16.11
C HIS A 149 5.65 8.05 -16.18
N ARG A 150 5.87 8.84 -15.11
CA ARG A 150 5.41 10.23 -15.05
C ARG A 150 6.56 11.19 -14.85
N THR A 151 6.67 12.13 -15.74
CA THR A 151 7.59 13.27 -15.64
C THR A 151 6.82 14.54 -15.26
N GLU A 152 7.42 15.38 -14.45
CA GLU A 152 6.87 16.69 -14.06
C GLU A 152 7.83 17.78 -14.46
N ARG A 153 7.32 18.82 -15.15
CA ARG A 153 8.12 20.00 -15.47
C ARG A 153 8.23 20.90 -14.25
N LYS A 154 9.43 21.01 -13.70
CA LYS A 154 9.74 21.94 -12.61
C LYS A 154 10.54 23.11 -13.14
N THR A 155 10.04 24.32 -12.93
CA THR A 155 10.80 25.53 -13.29
C THR A 155 11.71 25.92 -12.12
N ARG A 156 13.02 25.86 -12.34
CA ARG A 156 14.04 26.33 -11.41
C ARG A 156 14.51 27.71 -11.86
N THR A 157 14.66 28.63 -10.92
CA THR A 157 15.23 29.96 -11.24
C THR A 157 16.67 29.98 -10.76
N LEU A 158 17.60 30.18 -11.69
CA LEU A 158 19.01 30.40 -11.41
C LEU A 158 19.24 31.91 -11.35
N ASP A 159 19.81 32.37 -10.27
CA ASP A 159 20.17 33.77 -10.06
C ASP A 159 21.65 33.96 -10.42
N LEU A 160 21.92 34.70 -11.46
CA LEU A 160 23.26 35.05 -11.95
C LEU A 160 23.68 36.47 -11.54
N SER A 161 23.02 37.05 -10.54
CA SER A 161 23.35 38.39 -10.05
C SER A 161 24.76 38.52 -9.45
N PHE A 162 25.47 37.38 -9.28
CA PHE A 162 26.88 37.35 -8.87
C PHE A 162 27.88 37.61 -9.99
N LEU A 163 27.43 37.60 -11.28
CA LEU A 163 28.27 37.91 -12.40
C LEU A 163 28.51 39.44 -12.46
N PRO A 164 29.75 39.89 -12.62
CA PRO A 164 30.04 41.30 -12.79
C PRO A 164 29.32 41.89 -14.04
N ASP A 165 28.85 43.12 -13.94
CA ASP A 165 28.15 43.81 -15.03
C ASP A 165 29.03 44.02 -16.29
N ASP A 166 30.36 43.90 -16.15
CA ASP A 166 31.34 44.07 -17.22
C ASP A 166 31.53 42.83 -18.11
N VAL A 167 30.90 41.70 -17.79
CA VAL A 167 31.03 40.46 -18.57
C VAL A 167 30.19 40.56 -19.82
N ASN A 168 30.86 40.59 -20.98
CA ASN A 168 30.19 40.57 -22.28
C ASN A 168 29.61 39.16 -22.54
N ARG A 169 28.33 38.97 -22.25
CA ARG A 169 27.62 37.69 -22.34
C ARG A 169 27.64 37.06 -23.74
N ASN A 170 27.92 37.87 -24.77
CA ASN A 170 28.03 37.40 -26.15
C ASN A 170 29.41 36.85 -26.49
N GLU A 171 30.42 37.05 -25.65
CA GLU A 171 31.76 36.50 -25.83
C GLU A 171 31.95 35.12 -25.22
N ILE A 172 31.03 34.71 -24.36
CA ILE A 172 31.03 33.34 -23.79
C ILE A 172 30.61 32.36 -24.87
N SER A 173 31.46 31.38 -25.16
CA SER A 173 31.12 30.35 -26.16
C SER A 173 30.00 29.45 -25.65
N ASP A 174 29.23 28.85 -26.58
CA ASP A 174 28.17 27.91 -26.24
C ASP A 174 28.73 26.66 -25.52
N GLU A 175 29.96 26.29 -25.85
CA GLU A 175 30.68 25.17 -25.21
C GLU A 175 31.04 25.46 -23.74
N ASP A 176 31.47 26.70 -23.43
CA ASP A 176 31.77 27.12 -22.05
C ASP A 176 30.49 27.17 -21.21
N PHE A 177 29.39 27.66 -21.80
CA PHE A 177 28.10 27.69 -21.14
C PHE A 177 27.52 26.25 -20.93
N ALA A 178 27.81 25.34 -21.87
CA ALA A 178 27.40 23.92 -21.77
C ALA A 178 28.04 23.19 -20.58
N GLN A 179 29.23 23.63 -20.12
CA GLN A 179 29.84 23.08 -18.90
C GLN A 179 29.04 23.37 -17.63
N LEU A 180 28.14 24.36 -17.68
CA LEU A 180 27.21 24.63 -16.55
C LEU A 180 25.94 23.79 -16.59
N ALA A 181 25.66 23.10 -17.70
CA ALA A 181 24.46 22.28 -17.86
C ALA A 181 24.28 21.23 -16.74
N PRO A 182 25.32 20.47 -16.31
CA PRO A 182 25.16 19.51 -15.21
C PRO A 182 24.83 20.19 -13.86
N GLN A 183 25.34 21.41 -13.64
CA GLN A 183 25.01 22.19 -12.42
C GLN A 183 23.58 22.71 -12.43
N MET A 184 23.02 22.93 -13.64
CA MET A 184 21.62 23.27 -13.85
C MET A 184 20.72 22.04 -13.73
N GLY A 185 21.27 20.82 -13.77
CA GLY A 185 20.55 19.55 -13.76
C GLY A 185 20.03 19.16 -15.15
N LEU A 186 20.68 19.64 -16.22
CA LEU A 186 20.34 19.33 -17.61
C LEU A 186 21.35 18.31 -18.15
N ASP A 187 20.84 17.26 -18.81
CA ASP A 187 21.66 16.31 -19.57
C ASP A 187 21.56 16.65 -21.06
N LEU A 188 22.67 17.17 -21.63
CA LEU A 188 22.71 17.58 -23.03
C LEU A 188 22.60 16.43 -24.03
N ASN A 189 22.61 15.18 -23.57
CA ASN A 189 22.36 14.03 -24.43
C ASN A 189 20.87 13.82 -24.70
N GLU A 190 19.99 14.39 -23.87
CA GLU A 190 18.55 14.30 -24.03
C GLU A 190 18.02 15.44 -24.89
N LYS A 191 17.15 15.12 -25.87
CA LYS A 191 16.61 16.09 -26.83
C LYS A 191 15.77 17.20 -26.15
N GLU A 192 15.10 16.88 -25.05
CA GLU A 192 14.24 17.82 -24.33
C GLU A 192 15.06 18.78 -23.45
N ASP A 193 16.06 18.25 -22.77
CA ASP A 193 17.00 19.05 -22.00
C ASP A 193 17.83 19.97 -22.90
N LEU A 194 18.16 19.51 -24.10
CA LEU A 194 18.83 20.34 -25.09
C LEU A 194 17.96 21.55 -25.53
N LYS A 195 16.65 21.37 -25.73
CA LYS A 195 15.70 22.45 -25.98
C LYS A 195 15.58 23.41 -24.78
N ALA A 196 15.55 22.84 -23.58
CA ALA A 196 15.53 23.62 -22.34
C ALA A 196 16.82 24.44 -22.21
N PHE A 197 17.97 23.84 -22.50
CA PHE A 197 19.27 24.51 -22.54
C PHE A 197 19.32 25.66 -23.57
N GLU A 198 18.85 25.44 -24.79
CA GLU A 198 18.76 26.49 -25.82
C GLU A 198 17.89 27.68 -25.35
N SER A 199 16.78 27.39 -24.69
CA SER A 199 15.91 28.43 -24.10
C SER A 199 16.62 29.20 -22.99
N VAL A 200 17.42 28.55 -22.16
CA VAL A 200 18.21 29.16 -21.09
C VAL A 200 19.34 30.02 -21.69
N LEU A 201 20.05 29.49 -22.68
CA LEU A 201 21.10 30.19 -23.40
C LEU A 201 20.58 31.49 -24.05
N LYS A 202 19.38 31.44 -24.66
CA LYS A 202 18.72 32.62 -25.21
C LYS A 202 18.41 33.64 -24.12
N GLN A 203 17.86 33.23 -22.98
CA GLN A 203 17.59 34.10 -21.83
C GLN A 203 18.87 34.78 -21.31
N PHE A 204 19.98 34.01 -21.25
CA PHE A 204 21.30 34.51 -20.86
C PHE A 204 21.82 35.59 -21.81
N ARG A 205 21.72 35.33 -23.13
CA ARG A 205 22.12 36.29 -24.15
C ARG A 205 21.22 37.54 -24.20
N ASP A 206 19.92 37.40 -23.85
CA ASP A 206 18.97 38.50 -23.69
C ASP A 206 19.28 39.40 -22.47
N GLY A 207 20.32 39.09 -21.69
CA GLY A 207 20.75 39.91 -20.55
C GLY A 207 19.93 39.74 -19.29
N LYS A 208 19.19 38.60 -19.10
CA LYS A 208 18.43 38.36 -17.89
C LYS A 208 19.34 37.84 -16.78
N ASP A 209 19.27 38.41 -15.59
CA ASP A 209 20.02 37.95 -14.41
C ASP A 209 19.37 36.74 -13.74
N LYS A 210 18.10 36.51 -13.99
CA LYS A 210 17.35 35.37 -13.51
C LYS A 210 16.93 34.47 -14.65
N LEU A 211 17.63 33.37 -14.80
CA LEU A 211 17.34 32.38 -15.84
C LEU A 211 16.31 31.36 -15.32
N LYS A 212 15.26 31.14 -16.09
CA LYS A 212 14.27 30.11 -15.80
C LYS A 212 14.63 28.88 -16.58
N VAL A 213 15.03 27.84 -15.86
CA VAL A 213 15.32 26.50 -16.37
C VAL A 213 14.09 25.63 -16.16
N SER A 214 13.54 25.10 -17.25
CA SER A 214 12.47 24.11 -17.18
C SER A 214 13.11 22.72 -17.17
N LEU A 215 13.10 22.07 -16.01
CA LEU A 215 13.63 20.71 -15.84
C LEU A 215 12.48 19.72 -15.92
N GLN A 216 12.65 18.67 -16.68
CA GLN A 216 11.83 17.47 -16.53
C GLN A 216 12.39 16.64 -15.39
N VAL A 217 11.62 16.51 -14.33
CA VAL A 217 11.97 15.67 -13.19
C VAL A 217 11.09 14.43 -13.22
N MET A 218 11.71 13.28 -13.25
CA MET A 218 11.00 12.02 -13.13
C MET A 218 10.28 11.99 -11.78
N LYS A 219 8.95 11.91 -11.81
CA LYS A 219 8.12 11.88 -10.62
C LYS A 219 7.88 10.45 -10.17
N GLN A 220 7.58 9.59 -11.12
CA GLN A 220 7.30 8.19 -10.89
C GLN A 220 7.86 7.35 -12.03
N ASN A 221 8.52 6.26 -11.68
CA ASN A 221 9.00 5.23 -12.58
C ASN A 221 8.93 3.90 -11.83
N ALA A 222 7.75 3.27 -11.87
CA ALA A 222 7.48 2.04 -11.13
C ALA A 222 6.17 1.39 -11.63
N PRO A 223 5.96 0.10 -11.38
CA PRO A 223 4.66 -0.52 -11.59
C PRO A 223 3.58 0.18 -10.75
N ARG A 224 2.37 0.21 -11.27
CA ARG A 224 1.21 0.77 -10.61
C ARG A 224 0.03 -0.19 -10.68
N TRP A 225 -0.66 -0.34 -9.57
CA TRP A 225 -1.92 -1.07 -9.50
C TRP A 225 -3.09 -0.10 -9.71
N GLU A 226 -3.92 -0.39 -10.69
CA GLU A 226 -5.15 0.35 -10.95
C GLU A 226 -6.36 -0.52 -10.64
N PHE A 227 -7.21 -0.04 -9.74
CA PHE A 227 -8.49 -0.70 -9.50
C PHE A 227 -9.41 -0.50 -10.71
N VAL A 228 -9.98 -1.59 -11.21
CA VAL A 228 -10.97 -1.58 -12.29
C VAL A 228 -12.28 -2.14 -11.76
N ASP A 229 -13.37 -1.37 -11.98
CA ASP A 229 -14.70 -1.80 -11.61
C ASP A 229 -15.10 -3.03 -12.47
N SER A 230 -15.76 -4.02 -11.87
CA SER A 230 -16.14 -5.24 -12.58
C SER A 230 -17.09 -4.97 -13.77
N ARG A 231 -17.80 -3.85 -13.76
CA ARG A 231 -18.66 -3.40 -14.84
C ARG A 231 -17.90 -2.84 -16.03
N ASP A 232 -16.66 -2.41 -15.80
CA ASP A 232 -15.79 -1.81 -16.83
C ASP A 232 -14.87 -2.83 -17.49
N VAL A 233 -14.88 -4.09 -17.02
CA VAL A 233 -14.24 -5.23 -17.68
C VAL A 233 -15.29 -6.00 -18.46
N ILE A 234 -15.13 -6.09 -19.78
CA ILE A 234 -16.06 -6.74 -20.70
C ILE A 234 -15.33 -7.90 -21.34
N VAL A 235 -15.98 -9.06 -21.32
CA VAL A 235 -15.51 -10.30 -21.95
C VAL A 235 -16.68 -10.98 -22.66
N PRO A 236 -16.45 -11.93 -23.58
CA PRO A 236 -17.51 -12.71 -24.18
C PRO A 236 -18.37 -13.38 -23.11
N PHE A 237 -19.70 -13.39 -23.28
CA PHE A 237 -20.66 -13.82 -22.25
C PHE A 237 -20.45 -15.27 -21.77
N ASP A 238 -20.12 -16.18 -22.67
CA ASP A 238 -19.93 -17.60 -22.36
C ASP A 238 -18.47 -17.95 -21.99
N SER A 239 -17.66 -16.98 -21.63
CA SER A 239 -16.26 -17.19 -21.29
C SER A 239 -16.07 -18.07 -20.05
N ALA A 240 -15.02 -18.87 -20.11
CA ALA A 240 -14.53 -19.62 -18.96
C ALA A 240 -14.00 -18.70 -17.86
N ASP A 241 -13.73 -19.25 -16.69
CA ASP A 241 -13.28 -18.54 -15.50
C ASP A 241 -11.79 -18.10 -15.56
N ASP A 242 -11.08 -18.47 -16.60
CA ASP A 242 -9.66 -18.20 -16.78
C ASP A 242 -9.40 -17.02 -17.70
N ILE A 243 -8.63 -16.03 -17.23
CA ILE A 243 -8.27 -14.82 -18.00
C ILE A 243 -7.41 -15.15 -19.22
N ASP A 244 -6.49 -16.11 -19.08
CA ASP A 244 -5.53 -16.41 -20.12
C ASP A 244 -6.13 -17.21 -21.28
N SER A 245 -7.32 -17.80 -21.07
CA SER A 245 -8.09 -18.49 -22.11
C SER A 245 -9.04 -17.59 -22.88
N LEU A 246 -9.13 -16.30 -22.53
CA LEU A 246 -10.04 -15.37 -23.20
C LEU A 246 -9.55 -15.00 -24.59
N PRO A 247 -10.43 -15.03 -25.61
CA PRO A 247 -10.07 -14.58 -26.96
C PRO A 247 -9.79 -13.08 -27.01
N TRP A 248 -10.50 -12.32 -26.19
CA TRP A 248 -10.28 -10.90 -26.00
C TRP A 248 -10.83 -10.44 -24.64
N ILE A 249 -10.29 -9.34 -24.12
CA ILE A 249 -10.75 -8.64 -22.92
C ILE A 249 -10.78 -7.14 -23.20
N CYS A 250 -11.88 -6.49 -22.90
CA CYS A 250 -12.04 -5.05 -23.10
C CYS A 250 -12.16 -4.32 -21.75
N HIS A 251 -11.37 -3.27 -21.60
CA HIS A 251 -11.44 -2.31 -20.49
C HIS A 251 -12.14 -1.04 -20.96
N ARG A 252 -13.33 -0.78 -20.45
CA ARG A 252 -14.09 0.43 -20.69
C ARG A 252 -13.53 1.56 -19.82
N MET A 253 -13.09 2.64 -20.45
CA MET A 253 -12.49 3.79 -19.80
C MET A 253 -13.25 5.07 -20.13
N TYR A 254 -13.24 6.02 -19.21
CA TYR A 254 -13.85 7.32 -19.39
C TYR A 254 -12.79 8.40 -19.25
N MET A 255 -12.54 9.16 -20.33
CA MET A 255 -11.54 10.22 -20.37
C MET A 255 -12.14 11.55 -20.75
N THR A 256 -11.56 12.63 -20.24
CA THR A 256 -11.93 13.97 -20.68
C THR A 256 -11.31 14.27 -22.05
N PRO A 257 -11.93 15.13 -22.88
CA PRO A 257 -11.35 15.55 -24.16
C PRO A 257 -9.94 16.15 -24.02
N ALA A 258 -9.62 16.75 -22.87
CA ALA A 258 -8.31 17.31 -22.58
C ALA A 258 -7.26 16.22 -22.40
N GLU A 259 -7.57 15.16 -21.64
CA GLU A 259 -6.68 14.02 -21.42
C GLU A 259 -6.40 13.25 -22.72
N ILE A 260 -7.42 13.08 -23.58
CA ILE A 260 -7.24 12.40 -24.87
C ILE A 260 -6.27 13.20 -25.75
N ARG A 261 -6.40 14.53 -25.81
CA ARG A 261 -5.45 15.40 -26.55
C ARG A 261 -4.05 15.38 -25.96
N GLU A 262 -3.93 15.38 -24.63
CA GLU A 262 -2.64 15.30 -23.94
C GLU A 262 -1.92 14.00 -24.29
N ARG A 263 -2.63 12.87 -24.30
CA ARG A 263 -2.08 11.58 -24.70
C ARG A 263 -1.69 11.55 -26.19
N GLY A 264 -2.43 12.24 -27.07
CA GLY A 264 -2.03 12.42 -28.47
C GLY A 264 -0.72 13.21 -28.59
N ILE A 265 -0.58 14.33 -27.87
CA ILE A 265 0.64 15.15 -27.87
C ILE A 265 1.86 14.38 -27.35
N HIS A 266 1.65 13.49 -26.37
CA HIS A 266 2.71 12.63 -25.83
C HIS A 266 3.01 11.38 -26.69
N GLY A 267 2.33 11.20 -27.84
CA GLY A 267 2.56 10.09 -28.76
C GLY A 267 2.02 8.75 -28.29
N MET A 268 1.14 8.74 -27.27
CA MET A 268 0.45 7.52 -26.81
C MET A 268 -0.74 7.18 -27.72
N TYR A 269 -1.36 8.18 -28.30
CA TYR A 269 -2.44 8.09 -29.28
C TYR A 269 -2.03 8.80 -30.58
N ASP A 270 -2.66 8.42 -31.68
CA ASP A 270 -2.54 9.19 -32.92
C ASP A 270 -3.05 10.62 -32.69
N GLU A 271 -2.20 11.63 -32.95
CA GLU A 271 -2.48 13.03 -32.61
C GLU A 271 -3.66 13.59 -33.39
N ASP A 272 -3.77 13.23 -34.68
CA ASP A 272 -4.85 13.69 -35.57
C ASP A 272 -6.18 13.08 -35.14
N VAL A 273 -6.21 11.77 -34.88
CA VAL A 273 -7.40 11.04 -34.45
C VAL A 273 -7.82 11.48 -33.03
N ALA A 274 -6.87 11.63 -32.11
CA ALA A 274 -7.14 12.11 -30.74
C ALA A 274 -7.77 13.52 -30.76
N SER A 275 -7.27 14.42 -31.60
CA SER A 275 -7.82 15.75 -31.78
C SER A 275 -9.23 15.73 -32.37
N LYS A 276 -9.49 14.86 -33.34
CA LYS A 276 -10.78 14.66 -33.96
C LYS A 276 -11.81 14.10 -32.95
N VAL A 277 -11.46 13.02 -32.24
CA VAL A 277 -12.31 12.39 -31.23
C VAL A 277 -12.64 13.38 -30.11
N ALA A 278 -11.66 14.16 -29.65
CA ALA A 278 -11.88 15.16 -28.60
C ALA A 278 -12.82 16.31 -28.99
N LEU A 279 -12.99 16.58 -30.30
CA LEU A 279 -13.87 17.63 -30.82
C LEU A 279 -15.26 17.11 -31.22
N GLU A 280 -15.33 15.93 -31.81
CA GLU A 280 -16.53 15.42 -32.50
C GLU A 280 -17.31 14.41 -31.68
N SER A 281 -16.67 13.69 -30.73
CA SER A 281 -17.36 12.67 -29.95
C SER A 281 -18.39 13.27 -29.01
N LYS A 282 -19.54 12.62 -28.96
CA LYS A 282 -20.59 12.97 -28.01
C LYS A 282 -20.09 12.65 -26.61
N THR A 283 -20.25 13.61 -25.75
CA THR A 283 -19.99 13.42 -24.33
C THR A 283 -21.17 12.65 -23.72
N SER A 284 -20.93 11.47 -23.23
CA SER A 284 -21.95 10.63 -22.59
C SER A 284 -21.83 10.69 -21.06
N GLU A 285 -22.94 10.42 -20.38
CA GLU A 285 -22.90 10.09 -18.96
C GLU A 285 -22.21 8.74 -18.79
N MET A 286 -21.44 8.57 -17.71
CA MET A 286 -20.62 7.37 -17.49
C MET A 286 -21.48 6.10 -17.41
N GLY A 287 -21.38 5.21 -18.38
CA GLY A 287 -21.83 3.84 -18.36
C GLY A 287 -23.20 3.55 -18.97
N SER A 288 -23.61 2.28 -18.91
CA SER A 288 -24.97 1.84 -19.20
C SER A 288 -26.01 2.49 -18.26
N ASP A 289 -27.29 2.39 -18.54
CA ASP A 289 -28.35 2.96 -17.70
C ASP A 289 -28.23 2.55 -16.23
N ASP A 290 -27.91 1.28 -15.94
CA ASP A 290 -27.74 0.79 -14.58
C ASP A 290 -26.43 1.27 -13.93
N SER A 291 -25.35 1.39 -14.69
CA SER A 291 -24.09 1.99 -14.23
C SER A 291 -24.21 3.48 -13.98
N SER A 292 -24.89 4.19 -14.85
CA SER A 292 -25.23 5.61 -14.68
C SER A 292 -26.10 5.83 -13.43
N TYR A 293 -27.07 4.94 -13.18
CA TYR A 293 -27.88 4.97 -11.95
C TYR A 293 -27.00 4.80 -10.70
N ILE A 294 -26.11 3.83 -10.67
CA ILE A 294 -25.21 3.62 -9.52
C ILE A 294 -24.34 4.85 -9.28
N ASN A 295 -23.80 5.46 -10.33
CA ASN A 295 -22.98 6.64 -10.23
C ASN A 295 -23.78 7.87 -9.73
N SER A 296 -25.02 8.04 -10.21
CA SER A 296 -25.93 9.09 -9.72
C SER A 296 -26.35 8.86 -8.28
N ALA A 297 -26.61 7.61 -7.87
CA ALA A 297 -26.91 7.26 -6.48
C ALA A 297 -25.71 7.48 -5.55
N ARG A 298 -24.48 7.26 -6.03
CA ARG A 298 -23.25 7.60 -5.30
C ARG A 298 -23.16 9.10 -5.06
N THR A 299 -23.36 9.93 -6.09
CA THR A 299 -23.32 11.40 -6.01
C THR A 299 -24.36 11.94 -5.03
N VAL A 300 -25.59 11.42 -5.07
CA VAL A 300 -26.66 11.80 -4.12
C VAL A 300 -26.28 11.42 -2.70
N ARG A 301 -25.72 10.22 -2.47
CA ARG A 301 -25.25 9.79 -1.14
C ARG A 301 -24.11 10.65 -0.61
N GLU A 302 -23.24 11.11 -1.48
CA GLU A 302 -22.10 12.00 -1.14
C GLU A 302 -22.55 13.45 -0.92
N GLY A 303 -23.82 13.78 -1.17
CA GLY A 303 -24.37 15.12 -1.00
C GLY A 303 -23.93 16.10 -2.11
N VAL A 304 -23.45 15.58 -3.23
CA VAL A 304 -23.06 16.37 -4.40
C VAL A 304 -24.22 16.40 -5.39
N SER A 305 -24.54 17.57 -5.95
CA SER A 305 -25.59 17.68 -6.99
C SER A 305 -25.10 17.07 -8.30
N ALA A 306 -25.83 16.13 -8.86
CA ALA A 306 -25.50 15.51 -10.15
C ALA A 306 -25.32 16.50 -11.30
N SER A 307 -25.96 17.66 -11.22
CA SER A 307 -25.85 18.75 -12.21
C SER A 307 -24.45 19.40 -12.29
N SER A 308 -23.61 19.23 -11.27
CA SER A 308 -22.24 19.76 -11.24
C SER A 308 -21.17 18.72 -11.61
N ALA A 309 -21.55 17.44 -11.63
CA ALA A 309 -20.64 16.33 -11.95
C ALA A 309 -20.64 15.95 -13.44
N SER A 310 -21.44 16.62 -14.28
CA SER A 310 -21.47 16.44 -15.72
C SER A 310 -20.19 16.96 -16.38
N GLY A 311 -19.05 16.35 -16.05
CA GLY A 311 -17.86 16.43 -16.87
C GLY A 311 -18.18 15.75 -18.21
N SER A 312 -17.79 16.40 -19.30
CA SER A 312 -17.84 15.79 -20.62
C SER A 312 -16.83 14.66 -20.69
N PHE A 313 -17.26 13.42 -20.50
CA PHE A 313 -16.40 12.26 -20.65
C PHE A 313 -16.67 11.57 -21.98
N ILE A 314 -15.63 11.08 -22.61
CA ILE A 314 -15.70 10.23 -23.80
C ILE A 314 -15.41 8.81 -23.36
N GLU A 315 -16.28 7.88 -23.76
CA GLU A 315 -16.11 6.47 -23.51
C GLU A 315 -15.13 5.89 -24.52
N LEU A 316 -14.09 5.22 -23.99
CA LEU A 316 -13.06 4.55 -24.75
C LEU A 316 -13.06 3.06 -24.39
N HIS A 317 -12.89 2.22 -25.37
CA HIS A 317 -12.68 0.80 -25.21
C HIS A 317 -11.23 0.45 -25.49
N GLU A 318 -10.52 -0.03 -24.48
CA GLU A 318 -9.18 -0.59 -24.62
C GLU A 318 -9.30 -2.11 -24.68
N ILE A 319 -9.08 -2.67 -25.86
CA ILE A 319 -9.33 -4.06 -26.20
C ILE A 319 -8.01 -4.79 -26.36
N TYR A 320 -7.82 -5.83 -25.59
CA TYR A 320 -6.71 -6.78 -25.67
C TYR A 320 -7.20 -8.02 -26.40
N PHE A 321 -6.54 -8.41 -27.49
CA PHE A 321 -7.00 -9.49 -28.36
C PHE A 321 -5.84 -10.16 -29.06
N TYR A 322 -6.11 -11.33 -29.67
CA TYR A 322 -5.13 -12.07 -30.48
C TYR A 322 -5.42 -11.82 -31.96
N HIS A 323 -4.37 -11.63 -32.76
CA HIS A 323 -4.46 -11.45 -34.20
C HIS A 323 -3.17 -11.90 -34.88
N ASP A 324 -3.31 -12.60 -36.01
CA ASP A 324 -2.19 -13.00 -36.87
C ASP A 324 -1.75 -11.79 -37.72
N ILE A 325 -0.66 -11.13 -37.32
CA ILE A 325 -0.19 -9.89 -37.93
C ILE A 325 0.56 -10.15 -39.21
N ASP A 326 1.44 -11.17 -39.23
CA ASP A 326 2.34 -11.48 -40.35
C ASP A 326 1.81 -12.54 -41.33
N GLY A 327 0.70 -13.19 -41.01
CA GLY A 327 0.02 -14.18 -41.82
C GLY A 327 0.71 -15.57 -41.82
N ASP A 328 1.46 -15.85 -40.76
CA ASP A 328 2.15 -17.13 -40.58
C ASP A 328 1.26 -18.23 -39.97
N GLY A 329 0.07 -17.86 -39.48
CA GLY A 329 -0.92 -18.73 -38.84
C GLY A 329 -0.76 -18.82 -37.32
N LEU A 330 0.10 -18.04 -36.72
CA LEU A 330 0.21 -17.83 -35.29
C LEU A 330 -0.41 -16.47 -34.95
N GLU A 331 -1.06 -16.36 -33.80
CA GLU A 331 -1.72 -15.13 -33.38
C GLU A 331 -0.86 -14.40 -32.33
N GLU A 332 -0.53 -13.14 -32.60
CA GLU A 332 0.16 -12.26 -31.68
C GLU A 332 -0.83 -11.51 -30.78
N GLN A 333 -0.35 -11.12 -29.61
CA GLN A 333 -1.12 -10.29 -28.68
C GLN A 333 -1.11 -8.83 -29.13
N CYS A 334 -2.30 -8.24 -29.24
CA CYS A 334 -2.50 -6.86 -29.67
C CYS A 334 -3.29 -6.05 -28.65
N VAL A 335 -3.08 -4.73 -28.65
CA VAL A 335 -3.86 -3.77 -27.85
C VAL A 335 -4.40 -2.69 -28.77
N MET A 336 -5.70 -2.51 -28.74
CA MET A 336 -6.40 -1.46 -29.49
C MET A 336 -7.15 -0.53 -28.52
N THR A 337 -7.06 0.77 -28.74
CA THR A 337 -7.91 1.76 -28.04
C THR A 337 -8.79 2.44 -29.08
N VAL A 338 -10.09 2.34 -28.88
CA VAL A 338 -11.11 2.88 -29.81
C VAL A 338 -12.13 3.75 -29.05
N ALA A 339 -12.59 4.82 -29.69
CA ALA A 339 -13.69 5.61 -29.14
C ALA A 339 -15.03 4.88 -29.42
N ALA A 340 -15.79 4.59 -28.37
CA ALA A 340 -17.01 3.77 -28.46
C ALA A 340 -18.08 4.37 -29.39
N ASP A 341 -18.27 5.69 -29.38
CA ASP A 341 -19.31 6.38 -30.17
C ASP A 341 -18.94 6.50 -31.66
N SER A 342 -17.67 6.78 -31.97
CA SER A 342 -17.23 7.07 -33.34
C SER A 342 -16.51 5.90 -34.02
N MET A 343 -16.17 4.85 -33.28
CA MET A 343 -15.35 3.72 -33.73
C MET A 343 -13.99 4.13 -34.34
N GLU A 344 -13.50 5.32 -33.96
CA GLU A 344 -12.19 5.80 -34.38
C GLU A 344 -11.10 5.17 -33.53
N VAL A 345 -10.09 4.58 -34.18
CA VAL A 345 -8.97 3.93 -33.53
C VAL A 345 -7.95 4.96 -33.12
N LEU A 346 -7.78 5.14 -31.82
CA LEU A 346 -6.81 6.06 -31.23
C LEU A 346 -5.40 5.46 -31.16
N ARG A 347 -5.33 4.12 -30.98
CA ARG A 347 -4.09 3.37 -30.83
C ARG A 347 -4.29 1.93 -31.23
N LEU A 348 -3.34 1.36 -31.93
CA LEU A 348 -3.31 -0.06 -32.25
C LEU A 348 -1.86 -0.50 -32.30
N ILE A 349 -1.44 -1.28 -31.31
CA ILE A 349 -0.06 -1.69 -31.13
C ILE A 349 0.02 -3.19 -30.77
N GLU A 350 1.16 -3.79 -31.01
CA GLU A 350 1.53 -5.07 -30.40
C GLU A 350 1.57 -4.93 -28.86
N TYR A 351 1.22 -6.01 -28.15
CA TYR A 351 1.21 -5.98 -26.69
C TYR A 351 2.60 -5.67 -26.13
N PRO A 352 2.76 -4.61 -25.33
CA PRO A 352 4.08 -4.08 -24.99
C PRO A 352 4.81 -4.86 -23.88
N TYR A 353 4.11 -5.78 -23.19
CA TYR A 353 4.68 -6.48 -22.04
C TYR A 353 5.15 -7.88 -22.41
N GLU A 354 6.44 -8.17 -22.17
CA GLU A 354 7.09 -9.44 -22.55
C GLU A 354 6.57 -10.66 -21.81
N HIS A 355 5.87 -10.48 -20.68
CA HIS A 355 5.37 -11.62 -19.90
C HIS A 355 4.21 -12.38 -20.56
N GLY A 356 3.58 -11.84 -21.60
CA GLY A 356 2.54 -12.52 -22.38
C GLY A 356 1.21 -12.76 -21.66
N GLU A 357 1.04 -12.30 -20.43
CA GLU A 357 -0.23 -12.37 -19.68
C GLU A 357 -1.01 -11.06 -19.85
N TRP A 358 -2.35 -11.13 -19.94
CA TRP A 358 -3.15 -9.91 -19.90
C TRP A 358 -2.92 -9.14 -18.60
N PRO A 359 -2.86 -7.80 -18.61
CA PRO A 359 -2.44 -6.99 -17.45
C PRO A 359 -3.48 -6.94 -16.32
N PHE A 360 -4.45 -7.83 -16.34
CA PHE A 360 -5.54 -7.90 -15.38
C PHE A 360 -5.35 -9.06 -14.42
N THR A 361 -5.54 -8.79 -13.14
CA THR A 361 -5.70 -9.82 -12.11
C THR A 361 -7.13 -9.76 -11.60
N ARG A 362 -7.83 -10.89 -11.69
CA ARG A 362 -9.21 -11.06 -11.21
C ARG A 362 -9.21 -11.59 -9.78
N PHE A 363 -10.03 -10.99 -8.94
CA PHE A 363 -10.33 -11.46 -7.60
C PHE A 363 -11.79 -11.89 -7.55
N ALA A 364 -12.04 -13.12 -7.14
CA ALA A 364 -13.39 -13.67 -6.96
C ALA A 364 -13.60 -14.03 -5.49
N TYR A 365 -14.82 -13.77 -4.97
CA TYR A 365 -15.16 -14.09 -3.57
C TYR A 365 -15.61 -15.54 -3.43
N GLU A 366 -16.65 -15.91 -4.16
CA GLU A 366 -17.16 -17.27 -4.19
C GLU A 366 -17.27 -17.73 -5.64
N ILE A 367 -16.59 -18.84 -5.96
CA ILE A 367 -16.62 -19.43 -7.30
C ILE A 367 -17.59 -20.59 -7.24
N THR A 368 -18.74 -20.45 -7.91
CA THR A 368 -19.78 -21.51 -7.94
C THR A 368 -19.72 -22.37 -9.20
N GLU A 369 -19.42 -21.76 -10.33
CA GLU A 369 -19.36 -22.40 -11.63
C GLU A 369 -18.13 -21.90 -12.41
N PRO A 370 -17.57 -22.68 -13.35
CA PRO A 370 -16.44 -22.26 -14.17
C PRO A 370 -16.87 -21.29 -15.28
N ARG A 371 -17.54 -20.20 -14.91
CA ARG A 371 -18.02 -19.14 -15.79
C ARG A 371 -17.63 -17.78 -15.27
N TRP A 372 -17.36 -16.85 -16.17
CA TRP A 372 -16.86 -15.52 -15.84
C TRP A 372 -17.77 -14.73 -14.91
N TYR A 373 -19.08 -14.77 -15.12
CA TYR A 373 -20.06 -13.97 -14.35
C TYR A 373 -20.68 -14.75 -13.17
N SER A 374 -20.14 -15.92 -12.82
CA SER A 374 -20.68 -16.78 -11.74
C SER A 374 -20.34 -16.36 -10.30
N PRO A 375 -19.22 -15.66 -9.99
CA PRO A 375 -18.89 -15.33 -8.61
C PRO A 375 -19.98 -14.51 -7.93
N ARG A 376 -20.31 -14.91 -6.69
CA ARG A 376 -21.36 -14.25 -5.89
C ARG A 376 -20.74 -13.39 -4.80
N GLY A 377 -21.34 -12.21 -4.56
CA GLY A 377 -20.98 -11.32 -3.46
C GLY A 377 -21.86 -11.52 -2.23
N ILE A 378 -21.46 -10.92 -1.12
CA ILE A 378 -22.23 -10.97 0.14
C ILE A 378 -23.68 -10.47 0.01
N PRO A 379 -23.97 -9.38 -0.76
CA PRO A 379 -25.35 -8.96 -0.96
C PRO A 379 -26.23 -10.00 -1.65
N GLU A 380 -25.68 -10.77 -2.60
CA GLU A 380 -26.42 -11.85 -3.28
C GLU A 380 -26.71 -13.00 -2.30
N MET A 381 -25.71 -13.41 -1.52
CA MET A 381 -25.86 -14.48 -0.55
C MET A 381 -26.88 -14.15 0.55
N LEU A 382 -26.90 -12.91 1.03
CA LEU A 382 -27.76 -12.47 2.13
C LEU A 382 -29.06 -11.79 1.66
N TYR A 383 -29.35 -11.77 0.36
CA TYR A 383 -30.47 -11.02 -0.22
C TYR A 383 -31.80 -11.33 0.45
N ASP A 384 -32.21 -12.61 0.45
CA ASP A 384 -33.49 -13.05 0.98
C ASP A 384 -33.56 -12.91 2.50
N LEU A 385 -32.51 -13.30 3.21
CA LEU A 385 -32.45 -13.19 4.67
C LEU A 385 -32.54 -11.73 5.14
N ASN A 386 -31.83 -10.82 4.46
CA ASN A 386 -31.88 -9.40 4.78
C ASN A 386 -33.27 -8.79 4.46
N ALA A 387 -33.91 -9.23 3.37
CA ALA A 387 -35.26 -8.81 3.01
C ALA A 387 -36.27 -9.24 4.06
N GLU A 388 -36.21 -10.49 4.53
CA GLU A 388 -37.09 -11.03 5.57
C GLU A 388 -36.88 -10.33 6.92
N ILE A 389 -35.64 -10.16 7.37
CA ILE A 389 -35.32 -9.44 8.62
C ILE A 389 -35.91 -8.02 8.58
N ASN A 390 -35.74 -7.32 7.46
CA ASN A 390 -36.29 -5.99 7.29
C ASN A 390 -37.81 -5.97 7.28
N ALA A 391 -38.47 -6.95 6.62
CA ALA A 391 -39.94 -7.07 6.58
C ALA A 391 -40.48 -7.30 7.99
N GLN A 392 -39.92 -8.20 8.75
CA GLN A 392 -40.33 -8.50 10.12
C GLN A 392 -40.10 -7.30 11.07
N HIS A 393 -38.94 -6.66 10.97
CA HIS A 393 -38.66 -5.47 11.78
C HIS A 393 -39.62 -4.33 11.51
N ASN A 394 -39.94 -4.05 10.25
CA ASN A 394 -40.92 -3.04 9.85
C ASN A 394 -42.33 -3.43 10.27
N ALA A 395 -42.73 -4.71 10.15
CA ALA A 395 -44.01 -5.19 10.63
C ALA A 395 -44.15 -5.03 12.16
N LYS A 396 -43.09 -5.29 12.91
CA LYS A 396 -43.05 -5.04 14.37
C LYS A 396 -43.29 -3.56 14.70
N LEU A 397 -42.59 -2.63 14.01
CA LEU A 397 -42.78 -1.18 14.20
C LEU A 397 -44.16 -0.71 13.79
N ASP A 398 -44.69 -1.18 12.68
CA ASP A 398 -46.02 -0.85 12.21
C ASP A 398 -47.07 -1.34 13.22
N ARG A 399 -46.91 -2.55 13.76
CA ARG A 399 -47.78 -3.07 14.83
C ARG A 399 -47.70 -2.24 16.10
N MET A 400 -46.50 -1.85 16.53
CA MET A 400 -46.35 -0.96 17.69
C MET A 400 -47.06 0.38 17.45
N THR A 401 -47.00 0.91 16.25
CA THR A 401 -47.69 2.13 15.84
C THR A 401 -49.21 1.99 15.94
N ILE A 402 -49.76 0.86 15.42
CA ILE A 402 -51.19 0.55 15.52
C ILE A 402 -51.63 0.39 16.99
N GLN A 403 -50.82 -0.30 17.83
CA GLN A 403 -51.14 -0.49 19.25
C GLN A 403 -51.13 0.80 20.03
N ASN A 404 -50.23 1.72 19.70
CA ASN A 404 -50.11 3.01 20.35
C ASN A 404 -51.12 4.02 19.80
N ALA A 405 -51.60 3.86 18.56
CA ALA A 405 -52.63 4.71 17.96
C ALA A 405 -54.03 4.15 18.26
N ILE A 406 -54.60 4.59 19.38
CA ILE A 406 -55.95 4.16 19.77
C ILE A 406 -56.94 4.65 18.74
N THR A 407 -57.60 3.70 18.08
CA THR A 407 -58.67 3.95 17.09
C THR A 407 -60.03 3.79 17.81
N PHE A 408 -60.95 4.71 17.55
CA PHE A 408 -62.23 4.69 18.20
C PHE A 408 -63.37 4.38 17.18
N LYS A 409 -64.32 3.57 17.58
CA LYS A 409 -65.61 3.50 16.93
C LYS A 409 -66.47 4.62 17.45
N VAL A 410 -67.01 5.44 16.57
CA VAL A 410 -67.85 6.59 16.91
C VAL A 410 -69.18 6.41 16.25
N ARG A 411 -70.29 6.54 17.04
CA ARG A 411 -71.63 6.48 16.50
C ARG A 411 -71.86 7.72 15.64
N GLU A 412 -72.40 7.54 14.45
CA GLU A 412 -72.66 8.62 13.53
C GLU A 412 -73.60 9.69 14.19
N GLY A 413 -73.25 10.95 14.07
CA GLY A 413 -73.99 12.08 14.65
C GLY A 413 -73.80 12.29 16.17
N SER A 414 -73.06 11.45 16.90
CA SER A 414 -72.82 11.59 18.34
C SER A 414 -71.75 12.64 18.72
N VAL A 415 -70.84 12.88 17.80
CA VAL A 415 -69.73 13.83 17.97
C VAL A 415 -69.83 14.93 16.92
N ARG A 416 -69.78 16.20 17.35
CA ARG A 416 -70.00 17.35 16.48
C ARG A 416 -68.91 17.53 15.40
N ASN A 417 -67.64 17.15 15.74
CA ASN A 417 -66.51 17.15 14.81
C ASN A 417 -65.63 15.92 15.03
N PRO A 418 -65.86 14.83 14.28
CA PRO A 418 -65.05 13.59 14.41
C PRO A 418 -63.54 13.80 14.17
N SER A 419 -63.16 14.76 13.31
CA SER A 419 -61.74 15.07 12.99
C SER A 419 -60.97 15.71 14.17
N GLN A 420 -61.65 16.17 15.24
CA GLN A 420 -61.04 16.73 16.42
C GLN A 420 -60.80 15.68 17.52
N LEU A 421 -61.22 14.44 17.29
CA LEU A 421 -60.92 13.33 18.21
C LEU A 421 -59.44 12.98 18.17
N ARG A 422 -58.65 13.71 18.94
CA ARG A 422 -57.24 13.41 19.12
C ARG A 422 -56.99 13.05 20.59
N PHE A 423 -56.30 11.92 20.80
CA PHE A 423 -55.84 11.56 22.14
C PHE A 423 -54.81 12.61 22.63
N ARG A 424 -55.11 13.20 23.76
CA ARG A 424 -54.18 14.09 24.48
C ARG A 424 -54.08 13.62 25.92
N PRO A 425 -52.90 13.46 26.52
CA PRO A 425 -52.79 13.16 27.95
C PRO A 425 -53.54 14.21 28.76
N GLY A 426 -54.42 13.80 29.66
CA GLY A 426 -55.25 14.70 30.46
C GLY A 426 -56.40 15.38 29.74
N GLY A 427 -56.64 15.04 28.46
CA GLY A 427 -57.77 15.55 27.68
C GLY A 427 -59.09 14.85 28.00
N TYR A 428 -60.23 15.56 27.83
CA TYR A 428 -61.59 14.97 27.88
C TYR A 428 -62.26 15.11 26.55
N ILE A 429 -63.10 14.08 26.19
CA ILE A 429 -63.91 14.08 25.00
C ILE A 429 -65.38 14.12 25.40
N PRO A 430 -66.08 15.23 25.13
CA PRO A 430 -67.49 15.32 25.45
C PRO A 430 -68.34 14.43 24.56
N VAL A 431 -69.07 13.51 25.16
CA VAL A 431 -69.99 12.55 24.44
C VAL A 431 -71.40 12.69 24.98
N ARG A 432 -72.45 12.40 24.17
CA ARG A 432 -73.84 12.39 24.56
C ARG A 432 -74.19 11.18 25.42
N ARG A 433 -73.65 10.02 25.09
CA ARG A 433 -73.75 8.78 25.86
C ARG A 433 -72.39 8.12 25.98
N MET A 434 -72.14 7.42 27.08
CA MET A 434 -70.86 6.73 27.31
C MET A 434 -70.51 5.69 26.24
N ASP A 435 -71.51 5.07 25.61
CA ASP A 435 -71.34 4.06 24.54
C ASP A 435 -71.15 4.67 23.17
N ASP A 436 -71.18 5.97 23.01
CA ASP A 436 -71.07 6.64 21.72
C ASP A 436 -69.65 6.56 21.13
N ILE A 437 -68.64 6.39 21.98
CA ILE A 437 -67.23 6.23 21.63
C ILE A 437 -66.70 4.96 22.28
N GLN A 438 -66.24 4.00 21.50
CA GLN A 438 -65.62 2.78 21.99
C GLN A 438 -64.25 2.61 21.38
N PRO A 439 -63.21 2.36 22.21
CA PRO A 439 -61.92 2.03 21.61
C PRO A 439 -61.98 0.70 20.89
N ILE A 440 -61.31 0.63 19.72
CA ILE A 440 -61.09 -0.62 19.04
C ILE A 440 -59.84 -1.24 19.67
N THR A 441 -60.01 -2.29 20.45
CA THR A 441 -58.90 -3.10 20.98
C THR A 441 -58.49 -4.11 19.93
N HIS A 442 -57.28 -3.97 19.40
CA HIS A 442 -56.69 -5.01 18.60
C HIS A 442 -56.19 -6.14 19.51
N GLN A 443 -56.61 -7.38 19.20
CA GLN A 443 -56.09 -8.53 19.93
C GLN A 443 -54.55 -8.60 19.79
N VAL A 444 -53.86 -8.64 20.88
CA VAL A 444 -52.41 -8.85 20.91
C VAL A 444 -52.18 -10.34 20.65
N MET A 445 -51.85 -10.72 19.44
CA MET A 445 -51.23 -12.01 19.20
C MET A 445 -49.80 -11.93 19.68
N ASP A 446 -49.44 -12.85 20.54
CA ASP A 446 -48.09 -12.94 21.12
C ASP A 446 -47.15 -13.56 20.07
N TYR A 447 -46.67 -12.71 19.14
CA TYR A 447 -45.70 -13.13 18.12
C TYR A 447 -44.32 -12.74 18.60
N SER A 448 -43.46 -13.74 18.76
CA SER A 448 -42.08 -13.54 19.23
C SER A 448 -41.16 -13.03 18.10
N PHE A 449 -41.43 -11.82 17.61
CA PHE A 449 -40.61 -11.18 16.57
C PHE A 449 -39.11 -11.10 16.94
N GLU A 450 -38.80 -11.01 18.23
CA GLU A 450 -37.42 -10.93 18.68
C GLU A 450 -36.68 -12.28 18.60
N ALA A 451 -37.38 -13.38 18.87
CA ALA A 451 -36.80 -14.71 18.76
C ALA A 451 -36.52 -15.03 17.31
N GLU A 452 -37.45 -14.71 16.42
CA GLU A 452 -37.37 -14.96 14.98
C GLU A 452 -36.29 -14.09 14.32
N GLU A 453 -36.21 -12.81 14.65
CA GLU A 453 -35.17 -11.89 14.21
C GLU A 453 -33.77 -12.37 14.62
N ARG A 454 -33.63 -12.91 15.85
CA ARG A 454 -32.36 -13.52 16.32
C ARG A 454 -31.99 -14.78 15.52
N THR A 455 -32.98 -15.64 15.25
CA THR A 455 -32.78 -16.86 14.48
C THR A 455 -32.32 -16.53 13.06
N LEU A 456 -32.98 -15.58 12.39
CA LEU A 456 -32.61 -15.16 11.05
C LEU A 456 -31.21 -14.52 11.00
N LYS A 457 -30.85 -13.72 12.02
CA LYS A 457 -29.49 -13.17 12.15
C LYS A 457 -28.45 -14.27 12.36
N ALA A 458 -28.78 -15.28 13.16
CA ALA A 458 -27.90 -16.42 13.37
C ALA A 458 -27.69 -17.22 12.06
N TYR A 459 -28.76 -17.48 11.30
CA TYR A 459 -28.65 -18.11 9.97
C TYR A 459 -27.78 -17.29 9.00
N ALA A 460 -27.94 -15.97 8.98
CA ALA A 460 -27.12 -15.10 8.14
C ALA A 460 -25.63 -15.12 8.54
N GLU A 461 -25.35 -15.14 9.83
CA GLU A 461 -23.97 -15.23 10.35
C GLU A 461 -23.36 -16.60 10.06
N GLU A 462 -24.13 -17.68 10.21
CA GLU A 462 -23.71 -19.05 9.89
C GLU A 462 -23.44 -19.23 8.40
N TYR A 463 -24.30 -18.68 7.54
CA TYR A 463 -24.20 -18.82 6.09
C TYR A 463 -22.95 -18.14 5.51
N VAL A 464 -22.58 -16.97 6.03
CA VAL A 464 -21.39 -16.24 5.57
C VAL A 464 -20.11 -16.65 6.35
N GLY A 465 -20.23 -17.54 7.34
CA GLY A 465 -19.11 -17.97 8.15
C GLY A 465 -18.56 -16.91 9.12
N VAL A 466 -19.25 -15.79 9.30
CA VAL A 466 -18.86 -14.71 10.18
C VAL A 466 -19.61 -14.79 11.50
N GLN A 467 -19.07 -15.48 12.47
CA GLN A 467 -19.65 -15.53 13.81
C GLN A 467 -19.36 -14.27 14.63
N ASP A 468 -20.37 -13.75 15.32
CA ASP A 468 -20.24 -12.63 16.26
C ASP A 468 -19.58 -13.13 17.55
N PHE A 469 -18.24 -13.00 17.64
CA PHE A 469 -17.51 -13.38 18.86
C PHE A 469 -17.92 -12.46 20.03
N GLY A 470 -19.05 -12.78 20.66
CA GLY A 470 -19.17 -12.61 22.09
C GLY A 470 -19.67 -11.30 22.66
N ILE A 471 -20.16 -10.31 21.88
CA ILE A 471 -20.73 -9.09 22.50
C ILE A 471 -22.26 -9.16 22.67
N SER A 472 -22.97 -9.93 21.86
CA SER A 472 -24.44 -10.03 21.95
C SER A 472 -24.95 -11.06 22.97
N ASN A 473 -24.12 -11.93 23.50
CA ASN A 473 -24.51 -13.01 24.41
C ASN A 473 -24.23 -12.78 25.90
N VAL A 474 -23.83 -11.56 26.30
CA VAL A 474 -23.52 -11.26 27.72
C VAL A 474 -24.75 -11.34 28.64
N ASN A 475 -25.98 -11.31 28.11
CA ASN A 475 -27.21 -11.31 28.91
C ASN A 475 -28.03 -12.60 28.87
N GLN A 476 -27.63 -13.63 28.14
CA GLN A 476 -28.22 -14.97 28.32
C GLN A 476 -27.28 -15.77 29.22
N ARG A 477 -27.85 -16.44 30.22
CA ARG A 477 -27.19 -17.51 30.99
C ARG A 477 -26.60 -18.52 29.97
N VAL A 478 -25.38 -18.25 29.57
CA VAL A 478 -24.57 -19.18 28.82
C VAL A 478 -24.41 -20.36 29.72
N GLU A 479 -25.10 -21.47 29.44
CA GLU A 479 -24.64 -22.77 29.85
C GLU A 479 -23.15 -22.75 29.57
N ARG A 480 -22.33 -23.02 30.59
CA ARG A 480 -20.88 -22.89 30.57
C ARG A 480 -20.31 -23.67 29.37
N ARG A 481 -20.20 -22.99 28.22
CA ARG A 481 -19.40 -23.54 27.12
C ARG A 481 -17.99 -23.62 27.62
N THR A 482 -17.38 -24.75 27.46
CA THR A 482 -15.98 -24.95 27.85
C THR A 482 -15.10 -24.13 26.93
N ALA A 483 -13.96 -23.66 27.40
CA ALA A 483 -12.99 -22.97 26.59
C ALA A 483 -12.64 -23.74 25.30
N ALA A 484 -12.65 -25.07 25.37
CA ALA A 484 -12.43 -25.99 24.26
C ALA A 484 -13.55 -25.92 23.19
N GLU A 485 -14.82 -25.81 23.58
CA GLU A 485 -15.94 -25.62 22.62
C GLU A 485 -15.87 -24.29 21.90
N VAL A 486 -15.50 -23.23 22.61
CA VAL A 486 -15.33 -21.90 22.01
C VAL A 486 -14.15 -21.92 21.02
N GLN A 487 -13.05 -22.59 21.36
CA GLN A 487 -11.91 -22.76 20.47
C GLN A 487 -12.27 -23.58 19.23
N GLU A 488 -13.03 -24.68 19.37
CA GLU A 488 -13.42 -25.51 18.24
C GLU A 488 -14.39 -24.79 17.28
N ILE A 489 -15.36 -24.05 17.80
CA ILE A 489 -16.27 -23.22 16.98
C ILE A 489 -15.47 -22.12 16.26
N SER A 490 -14.51 -21.51 16.94
CA SER A 490 -13.60 -20.54 16.34
C SER A 490 -12.78 -21.16 15.21
N ARG A 491 -12.28 -22.37 15.41
CA ARG A 491 -11.49 -23.11 14.42
C ARG A 491 -12.31 -23.45 13.16
N ILE A 492 -13.55 -23.89 13.31
CA ILE A 492 -14.43 -24.21 12.17
C ILE A 492 -14.74 -22.94 11.35
N SER A 493 -15.06 -21.83 12.01
CA SER A 493 -15.26 -20.54 11.33
C SER A 493 -14.01 -20.05 10.60
N GLN A 494 -12.83 -20.26 11.21
CA GLN A 494 -11.55 -19.95 10.57
C GLN A 494 -11.27 -20.84 9.35
N MET A 495 -11.71 -22.10 9.33
CA MET A 495 -11.52 -23.00 8.20
C MET A 495 -12.29 -22.57 6.94
N GLN A 496 -13.53 -22.06 7.08
CA GLN A 496 -14.28 -21.52 5.95
C GLN A 496 -13.57 -20.28 5.38
N SER A 497 -13.22 -19.33 6.24
CA SER A 497 -12.49 -18.15 5.84
C SER A 497 -11.08 -18.44 5.28
N ALA A 498 -10.48 -19.59 5.66
CA ALA A 498 -9.18 -20.02 5.16
C ALA A 498 -9.21 -20.36 3.66
N LEU A 499 -10.27 -21.04 3.19
CA LEU A 499 -10.43 -21.36 1.78
C LEU A 499 -10.60 -20.08 0.93
N ASP A 500 -11.45 -19.17 1.38
CA ASP A 500 -11.69 -17.90 0.68
C ASP A 500 -10.38 -17.08 0.58
N ILE A 501 -9.57 -17.11 1.65
CA ILE A 501 -8.26 -16.44 1.64
C ILE A 501 -7.27 -17.15 0.73
N GLN A 502 -7.29 -18.47 0.61
CA GLN A 502 -6.42 -19.18 -0.33
C GLN A 502 -6.74 -18.83 -1.77
N ILE A 503 -8.02 -18.76 -2.15
CA ILE A 503 -8.45 -18.32 -3.49
C ILE A 503 -7.96 -16.89 -3.76
N PHE A 504 -8.13 -16.02 -2.77
CA PHE A 504 -7.66 -14.65 -2.85
C PHE A 504 -6.12 -14.56 -2.98
N GLN A 505 -5.37 -15.40 -2.25
CA GLN A 505 -3.90 -15.46 -2.32
C GLN A 505 -3.40 -15.93 -3.69
N GLU A 506 -4.11 -16.85 -4.35
CA GLU A 506 -3.74 -17.27 -5.70
C GLU A 506 -3.86 -16.11 -6.70
N SER A 507 -4.95 -15.33 -6.60
CA SER A 507 -5.07 -14.09 -7.39
C SER A 507 -3.96 -13.09 -7.05
N MET A 508 -3.60 -12.94 -5.76
CA MET A 508 -2.49 -12.08 -5.34
C MET A 508 -1.13 -12.57 -5.90
N ARG A 509 -0.91 -13.88 -6.00
CA ARG A 509 0.29 -14.44 -6.60
C ARG A 509 0.48 -13.98 -8.04
N ARG A 510 -0.59 -14.02 -8.85
CA ARG A 510 -0.58 -13.48 -10.22
C ARG A 510 -0.23 -11.99 -10.23
N LEU A 511 -0.89 -11.19 -9.39
CA LEU A 511 -0.66 -9.75 -9.28
C LEU A 511 0.81 -9.42 -8.94
N HIS A 512 1.38 -10.13 -7.98
CA HIS A 512 2.78 -9.96 -7.58
C HIS A 512 3.74 -10.37 -8.70
N ARG A 513 3.46 -11.47 -9.40
CA ARG A 513 4.26 -11.95 -10.53
C ARG A 513 4.28 -10.92 -11.65
N GLN A 514 3.13 -10.41 -12.06
CA GLN A 514 3.04 -9.36 -13.08
C GLN A 514 3.81 -8.09 -12.67
N THR A 515 3.71 -7.70 -11.41
CA THR A 515 4.43 -6.53 -10.87
C THR A 515 5.95 -6.71 -10.98
N LEU A 516 6.48 -7.89 -10.65
CA LEU A 516 7.91 -8.20 -10.75
C LEU A 516 8.37 -8.30 -12.21
N PHE A 517 7.55 -8.88 -13.09
CA PHE A 517 7.88 -8.95 -14.52
C PHE A 517 7.95 -7.56 -15.16
N LEU A 518 7.02 -6.65 -14.83
CA LEU A 518 7.11 -5.28 -15.30
C LEU A 518 8.37 -4.58 -14.81
N TRP A 519 8.80 -4.84 -13.57
CA TRP A 519 10.08 -4.32 -13.10
C TRP A 519 11.28 -4.96 -13.82
N SER A 520 11.21 -6.25 -14.17
CA SER A 520 12.28 -6.89 -14.92
C SER A 520 12.44 -6.32 -16.33
N GLN A 521 11.36 -5.81 -16.93
CA GLN A 521 11.38 -5.22 -18.27
C GLN A 521 11.79 -3.74 -18.25
N TYR A 522 11.20 -2.92 -17.37
CA TYR A 522 11.32 -1.45 -17.39
C TYR A 522 12.06 -0.85 -16.20
N GLY A 523 12.31 -1.63 -15.14
CA GLY A 523 12.88 -1.13 -13.90
C GLY A 523 14.36 -0.76 -14.01
N ASP A 524 14.84 0.00 -13.04
CA ASP A 524 16.23 0.39 -12.93
C ASP A 524 17.14 -0.85 -12.78
N MET A 525 18.30 -0.84 -13.44
CA MET A 525 19.25 -1.98 -13.45
C MET A 525 19.74 -2.35 -12.05
N THR A 526 19.99 -1.37 -11.23
CA THR A 526 20.51 -1.56 -9.87
C THR A 526 19.80 -0.62 -8.92
N VAL A 527 19.26 -1.16 -7.84
CA VAL A 527 18.60 -0.39 -6.77
C VAL A 527 19.32 -0.65 -5.46
N ILE A 528 19.75 0.41 -4.79
CA ILE A 528 20.33 0.33 -3.46
C ILE A 528 19.23 0.60 -2.44
N ILE A 529 18.86 -0.43 -1.70
CA ILE A 529 17.81 -0.37 -0.70
C ILE A 529 18.45 -0.15 0.67
N ASN A 530 18.24 1.04 1.20
CA ASN A 530 18.68 1.37 2.55
C ASN A 530 17.45 1.51 3.44
N ILE A 531 17.20 0.50 4.26
CA ILE A 531 16.12 0.51 5.25
C ILE A 531 16.80 0.65 6.62
N ASP A 532 16.41 1.66 7.39
CA ASP A 532 16.95 1.92 8.73
C ASP A 532 17.08 0.64 9.58
N GLY A 533 18.31 0.35 10.03
CA GLY A 533 18.62 -0.80 10.87
C GLY A 533 18.88 -2.12 10.13
N ARG A 534 18.93 -2.08 8.80
CA ARG A 534 19.36 -3.22 7.95
C ARG A 534 20.62 -2.84 7.20
N GLU A 535 21.42 -3.84 6.83
CA GLU A 535 22.50 -3.64 5.86
C GLU A 535 21.91 -3.17 4.53
N PRO A 536 22.55 -2.21 3.83
CA PRO A 536 22.10 -1.80 2.51
C PRO A 536 22.15 -2.99 1.56
N VAL A 537 20.99 -3.33 1.00
CA VAL A 537 20.86 -4.42 0.03
C VAL A 537 20.95 -3.85 -1.36
N VAL A 538 21.91 -4.35 -2.14
CA VAL A 538 22.02 -4.04 -3.57
C VAL A 538 21.19 -5.07 -4.33
N PHE A 539 20.12 -4.62 -4.95
CA PHE A 539 19.27 -5.43 -5.81
C PHE A 539 19.63 -5.17 -7.27
N ASN A 540 19.83 -6.22 -8.03
CA ASN A 540 20.05 -6.15 -9.45
C ASN A 540 18.84 -6.71 -10.22
N ARG A 541 18.42 -6.04 -11.28
CA ARG A 541 17.32 -6.48 -12.12
C ARG A 541 17.51 -7.90 -12.66
N TRP A 542 18.76 -8.32 -12.91
CA TRP A 542 19.11 -9.69 -13.31
C TRP A 542 18.73 -10.78 -12.31
N ASP A 543 18.50 -10.41 -11.04
CA ASP A 543 18.01 -11.35 -10.03
C ASP A 543 16.59 -11.86 -10.38
N LEU A 544 15.82 -11.15 -11.21
CA LEU A 544 14.46 -11.52 -11.64
C LEU A 544 14.41 -12.42 -12.88
N TYR A 545 15.50 -12.57 -13.62
CA TYR A 545 15.51 -13.35 -14.88
C TYR A 545 15.57 -14.87 -14.69
N LYS A 546 15.81 -15.38 -13.49
CA LYS A 546 15.80 -16.81 -13.20
C LYS A 546 14.48 -17.21 -12.56
N ASP A 547 14.07 -18.46 -12.78
CA ASP A 547 12.86 -19.01 -12.23
C ASP A 547 12.82 -18.92 -10.71
N PHE A 548 11.71 -18.46 -10.18
CA PHE A 548 11.40 -18.39 -8.75
C PHE A 548 9.90 -18.60 -8.56
N ASP A 549 9.51 -19.10 -7.40
CA ASP A 549 8.11 -19.23 -7.02
C ASP A 549 7.75 -18.20 -5.95
N LEU A 550 6.51 -17.71 -6.02
CA LEU A 550 5.98 -16.68 -5.15
C LEU A 550 4.98 -17.29 -4.18
N ILE A 551 5.27 -17.20 -2.90
CA ILE A 551 4.39 -17.70 -1.85
C ILE A 551 3.87 -16.50 -1.04
N PRO A 552 2.59 -16.12 -1.20
CA PRO A 552 1.98 -15.10 -0.34
C PRO A 552 2.04 -15.54 1.13
N THR A 553 2.64 -14.73 1.99
CA THR A 553 2.88 -15.07 3.40
C THR A 553 1.67 -14.89 4.30
N GLY A 554 0.61 -14.27 3.81
CA GLY A 554 -0.59 -13.95 4.56
C GLY A 554 -1.39 -15.20 4.96
N ARG A 555 -1.21 -15.69 6.20
CA ARG A 555 -2.02 -16.75 6.79
C ARG A 555 -2.98 -16.19 7.83
N LEU A 556 -4.18 -16.77 7.94
CA LEU A 556 -5.16 -16.40 8.98
C LEU A 556 -4.60 -16.48 10.38
N ASP A 557 -3.77 -17.48 10.65
CA ASP A 557 -3.11 -17.68 11.93
C ASP A 557 -2.22 -16.50 12.34
N ASN A 558 -1.81 -15.70 11.37
CA ASN A 558 -0.92 -14.55 11.54
C ASN A 558 -1.67 -13.20 11.66
N LEU A 559 -3.01 -13.20 11.65
CA LEU A 559 -3.78 -11.94 11.72
C LEU A 559 -3.77 -11.30 13.11
N ASP A 560 -3.64 -12.10 14.17
CA ASP A 560 -3.56 -11.60 15.55
C ASP A 560 -2.10 -11.34 15.96
N SER A 561 -1.76 -10.09 16.27
CA SER A 561 -0.42 -9.70 16.72
C SER A 561 0.02 -10.44 17.98
N ARG A 562 -0.94 -10.77 18.86
CA ARG A 562 -0.66 -11.54 20.08
C ARG A 562 -0.31 -13.00 19.76
N SER A 563 -1.03 -13.60 18.82
CA SER A 563 -0.78 -14.97 18.37
C SER A 563 0.59 -15.07 17.69
N ARG A 564 0.94 -14.09 16.86
CA ARG A 564 2.26 -13.99 16.22
C ARG A 564 3.39 -13.83 17.24
N ALA A 565 3.22 -12.92 18.21
CA ALA A 565 4.21 -12.73 19.26
C ALA A 565 4.40 -13.99 20.13
N GLN A 566 3.32 -14.72 20.41
CA GLN A 566 3.40 -16.00 21.14
C GLN A 566 4.10 -17.08 20.32
N LYS A 567 3.83 -17.21 19.02
CA LYS A 567 4.56 -18.12 18.13
C LYS A 567 6.04 -17.77 18.09
N ALA A 568 6.38 -16.50 17.82
CA ALA A 568 7.76 -16.04 17.78
C ALA A 568 8.50 -16.28 19.12
N LEU A 569 7.81 -16.14 20.24
CA LEU A 569 8.37 -16.46 21.56
C LEU A 569 8.60 -17.98 21.72
N ALA A 570 7.66 -18.81 21.25
CA ALA A 570 7.81 -20.27 21.28
C ALA A 570 8.97 -20.73 20.38
N ASP A 571 9.08 -20.17 19.18
CA ASP A 571 10.16 -20.45 18.24
C ASP A 571 11.52 -20.01 18.82
N MET A 572 11.58 -18.86 19.50
CA MET A 572 12.76 -18.39 20.22
C MET A 572 13.15 -19.32 21.38
N GLN A 573 12.17 -19.88 22.11
CA GLN A 573 12.45 -20.87 23.15
C GLN A 573 13.00 -22.17 22.58
N VAL A 574 12.49 -22.65 21.47
CA VAL A 574 13.01 -23.84 20.78
C VAL A 574 14.42 -23.56 20.24
N ALA A 575 14.63 -22.43 19.61
CA ALA A 575 15.92 -22.01 19.05
C ALA A 575 17.00 -21.79 20.11
N SER A 576 16.64 -21.42 21.34
CA SER A 576 17.57 -21.25 22.46
C SER A 576 18.12 -22.59 23.01
N SER A 577 17.53 -23.72 22.58
CA SER A 577 18.08 -25.04 22.94
C SER A 577 19.46 -25.27 22.35
N PRO A 578 20.43 -25.79 23.10
CA PRO A 578 21.80 -26.02 22.61
C PRO A 578 21.90 -26.91 21.38
N VAL A 579 20.86 -27.73 21.12
CA VAL A 579 20.81 -28.65 19.97
C VAL A 579 20.48 -27.90 18.69
N PHE A 580 19.62 -26.86 18.74
CA PHE A 580 19.14 -26.14 17.58
C PHE A 580 19.85 -24.79 17.36
N SER A 581 20.46 -24.24 18.39
CA SER A 581 21.17 -22.94 18.34
C SER A 581 22.18 -22.81 17.18
N PRO A 582 22.95 -23.85 16.78
CA PRO A 582 23.90 -23.71 15.66
C PRO A 582 23.23 -23.59 14.28
N PHE A 583 21.96 -23.94 14.17
CA PHE A 583 21.22 -23.97 12.90
C PHE A 583 20.28 -22.76 12.73
N VAL A 584 20.17 -21.90 13.74
CA VAL A 584 19.19 -20.80 13.75
C VAL A 584 19.92 -19.44 13.76
N ASN A 585 19.51 -18.56 12.85
CA ASN A 585 19.94 -17.17 12.88
C ASN A 585 19.22 -16.42 14.00
N SER A 586 19.88 -16.27 15.14
CA SER A 586 19.31 -15.63 16.33
C SER A 586 18.91 -14.17 16.11
N TYR A 587 19.58 -13.45 15.23
CA TYR A 587 19.24 -12.07 14.88
C TYR A 587 17.90 -11.96 14.16
N GLU A 588 17.68 -12.79 13.13
CA GLU A 588 16.42 -12.81 12.37
C GLU A 588 15.25 -13.20 13.28
N LEU A 589 15.45 -14.18 14.14
CA LEU A 589 14.42 -14.65 15.06
C LEU A 589 14.06 -13.59 16.12
N LEU A 590 15.04 -12.86 16.62
CA LEU A 590 14.83 -11.73 17.53
C LEU A 590 14.12 -10.57 16.82
N ARG A 591 14.46 -10.32 15.57
CA ARG A 591 13.79 -9.32 14.73
C ARG A 591 12.33 -9.67 14.54
N ASP A 592 12.02 -10.90 14.16
CA ASP A 592 10.65 -11.36 13.98
C ASP A 592 9.81 -11.23 15.26
N TYR A 593 10.41 -11.52 16.41
CA TYR A 593 9.74 -11.32 17.70
C TYR A 593 9.42 -9.83 17.95
N PHE A 594 10.35 -8.92 17.74
CA PHE A 594 10.13 -7.50 17.96
C PHE A 594 9.16 -6.89 16.93
N GLU A 595 9.24 -7.28 15.67
CA GLU A 595 8.30 -6.83 14.62
C GLU A 595 6.87 -7.31 14.91
N ASN A 596 6.70 -8.53 15.42
CA ASN A 596 5.40 -9.09 15.77
C ASN A 596 4.85 -8.61 17.12
N SER A 597 5.67 -8.04 17.98
CA SER A 597 5.30 -7.57 19.33
C SER A 597 4.79 -6.11 19.36
N ASP A 598 4.49 -5.51 18.20
CA ASP A 598 3.96 -4.13 18.06
C ASP A 598 4.92 -3.03 18.57
N TYR A 599 6.19 -3.33 18.74
CA TYR A 599 7.20 -2.32 19.08
C TYR A 599 7.52 -1.46 17.85
N ARG A 600 6.93 -0.27 17.77
CA ARG A 600 7.21 0.71 16.69
C ARG A 600 8.69 1.10 16.57
N SER A 601 9.50 0.74 17.55
CA SER A 601 10.93 1.02 17.63
C SER A 601 11.82 -0.21 17.53
N SER A 602 11.30 -1.36 17.03
CA SER A 602 12.09 -2.58 16.83
C SER A 602 13.39 -2.29 16.05
N ARG A 603 13.30 -1.43 15.03
CA ARG A 603 14.44 -0.99 14.21
C ARG A 603 15.51 -0.20 14.98
N ARG A 604 15.15 0.45 16.09
CA ARG A 604 16.10 1.17 16.97
C ARG A 604 16.71 0.25 18.02
N LEU A 605 16.03 -0.83 18.35
CA LEU A 605 16.47 -1.79 19.37
C LEU A 605 17.43 -2.84 18.81
N LEU A 606 17.29 -3.15 17.53
CA LEU A 606 18.08 -4.17 16.84
C LEU A 606 19.02 -3.51 15.84
N ARG A 607 20.29 -3.89 15.91
CA ARG A 607 21.30 -3.57 14.90
C ARG A 607 21.72 -4.85 14.18
N ALA A 608 21.87 -4.77 12.87
CA ALA A 608 22.39 -5.90 12.11
C ALA A 608 23.82 -6.22 12.54
N PRO A 609 24.24 -7.50 12.57
CA PRO A 609 25.60 -7.88 12.96
C PRO A 609 26.68 -7.17 12.15
N GLY A 610 26.51 -7.02 10.84
CA GLY A 610 27.46 -6.29 9.98
C GLY A 610 27.61 -4.82 10.34
N LEU A 611 26.51 -4.12 10.65
CA LEU A 611 26.55 -2.73 11.11
C LEU A 611 27.21 -2.59 12.48
N MET A 612 27.11 -3.60 13.34
CA MET A 612 27.84 -3.62 14.62
C MET A 612 29.35 -3.75 14.39
N GLU A 613 29.77 -4.54 13.42
CA GLU A 613 31.17 -4.70 13.04
C GLU A 613 31.73 -3.43 12.41
N GLU A 614 30.99 -2.77 11.53
CA GLU A 614 31.39 -1.49 10.94
C GLU A 614 31.45 -0.36 11.97
N ASP A 615 30.45 -0.27 12.86
CA ASP A 615 30.49 0.71 13.97
C ASP A 615 31.68 0.47 14.90
N ALA A 616 31.95 -0.78 15.25
CA ALA A 616 33.08 -1.16 16.08
C ALA A 616 34.43 -0.84 15.41
N ALA A 617 34.57 -1.13 14.12
CA ALA A 617 35.75 -0.80 13.35
C ALA A 617 35.95 0.72 13.25
N SER A 618 34.89 1.46 13.02
CA SER A 618 34.86 2.93 12.94
C SER A 618 35.22 3.57 14.30
N GLN A 619 34.73 3.03 15.42
CA GLN A 619 35.09 3.44 16.75
C GLN A 619 36.61 3.24 16.97
N GLN A 620 37.13 2.06 16.63
CA GLN A 620 38.56 1.77 16.77
C GLN A 620 39.45 2.68 15.90
N LEU A 621 39.03 3.00 14.69
CA LEU A 621 39.72 3.97 13.84
C LEU A 621 39.76 5.38 14.49
N SER A 622 38.70 5.79 15.16
CA SER A 622 38.63 7.06 15.88
C SER A 622 39.57 7.06 17.07
N GLU A 623 39.71 5.94 17.78
CA GLU A 623 40.66 5.76 18.89
C GLU A 623 42.13 5.76 18.40
N ILE A 624 42.40 5.17 17.24
CA ILE A 624 43.72 5.23 16.59
C ILE A 624 44.05 6.68 16.25
N GLN A 625 43.13 7.43 15.69
CA GLN A 625 43.33 8.84 15.37
C GLN A 625 43.55 9.69 16.63
N PHE A 626 42.82 9.38 17.72
CA PHE A 626 43.06 9.99 19.03
C PHE A 626 44.48 9.73 19.52
N MET A 627 44.97 8.47 19.44
CA MET A 627 46.33 8.10 19.86
C MET A 627 47.41 8.81 19.01
N GLN A 628 47.17 8.95 17.69
CA GLN A 628 48.08 9.72 16.83
C GLN A 628 48.16 11.20 17.21
N THR A 629 47.04 11.80 17.59
CA THR A 629 46.92 13.24 17.84
C THR A 629 47.40 13.59 19.27
N MET A 630 46.93 12.81 20.25
CA MET A 630 47.15 13.11 21.67
C MET A 630 48.40 12.44 22.25
N LYS A 631 49.00 11.49 21.51
CA LYS A 631 50.18 10.71 21.95
C LYS A 631 49.96 10.00 23.30
N GLN A 632 48.74 9.53 23.53
CA GLN A 632 48.35 8.79 24.73
C GLN A 632 47.57 7.54 24.32
N VAL A 633 47.66 6.47 25.12
CA VAL A 633 46.88 5.24 24.88
C VAL A 633 45.41 5.54 25.15
N ALA A 634 44.53 5.20 24.19
CA ALA A 634 43.09 5.33 24.39
C ALA A 634 42.59 4.37 25.49
N PRO A 635 41.63 4.78 26.32
CA PRO A 635 41.09 3.90 27.36
C PRO A 635 40.21 2.80 26.72
N VAL A 636 40.25 1.59 27.28
CA VAL A 636 39.43 0.43 26.84
C VAL A 636 38.31 0.23 27.83
N ASP A 637 37.06 0.11 27.32
CA ASP A 637 35.87 -0.21 28.12
C ASP A 637 35.62 -1.73 28.12
N GLN A 638 35.12 -2.27 29.24
CA GLN A 638 34.71 -3.70 29.30
C GLN A 638 33.62 -4.11 28.33
N GLY A 639 32.83 -3.15 27.85
CA GLY A 639 31.75 -3.37 26.90
C GLY A 639 32.14 -3.32 25.42
N ASP A 640 33.42 -3.03 25.12
CA ASP A 640 33.89 -2.90 23.75
C ASP A 640 33.91 -4.27 23.02
N PRO A 641 33.68 -4.30 21.70
CA PRO A 641 33.80 -5.52 20.88
C PRO A 641 35.27 -5.87 20.62
N HIS A 642 35.95 -6.35 21.68
CA HIS A 642 37.40 -6.55 21.72
C HIS A 642 37.96 -7.35 20.53
N SER A 643 37.25 -8.37 20.03
CA SER A 643 37.74 -9.19 18.92
C SER A 643 37.91 -8.41 17.62
N ILE A 644 36.97 -7.47 17.33
CA ILE A 644 37.01 -6.62 16.13
C ILE A 644 38.09 -5.55 16.30
N HIS A 645 38.14 -4.92 17.48
CA HIS A 645 39.17 -3.93 17.81
C HIS A 645 40.59 -4.49 17.69
N VAL A 646 40.83 -5.73 18.13
CA VAL A 646 42.11 -6.43 17.98
C VAL A 646 42.50 -6.59 16.51
N GLN A 647 41.56 -6.98 15.63
CA GLN A 647 41.84 -7.13 14.19
C GLN A 647 42.21 -5.80 13.54
N VAL A 648 41.46 -4.73 13.83
CA VAL A 648 41.73 -3.39 13.29
C VAL A 648 43.08 -2.87 13.79
N LEU A 649 43.40 -3.07 15.08
CA LEU A 649 44.67 -2.68 15.66
C LEU A 649 45.86 -3.42 15.07
N GLN A 650 45.74 -4.73 14.83
CA GLN A 650 46.80 -5.51 14.18
C GLN A 650 47.08 -5.00 12.76
N GLN A 651 46.04 -4.65 11.99
CA GLN A 651 46.20 -4.04 10.68
C GLN A 651 46.85 -2.65 10.78
N ALA A 652 46.44 -1.83 11.75
CA ALA A 652 47.02 -0.51 11.96
C ALA A 652 48.50 -0.56 12.37
N ILE A 653 48.89 -1.50 13.22
CA ILE A 653 50.28 -1.74 13.62
C ILE A 653 51.12 -2.13 12.40
N GLN A 654 50.63 -3.04 11.55
CA GLN A 654 51.34 -3.43 10.33
C GLN A 654 51.51 -2.26 9.34
N ALA A 655 50.50 -1.38 9.25
CA ALA A 655 50.54 -0.22 8.35
C ALA A 655 51.48 0.89 8.85
N ASN A 656 51.74 1.00 10.17
CA ASN A 656 52.50 2.10 10.77
C ASN A 656 53.83 1.65 11.40
N MET A 657 54.48 0.59 10.92
CA MET A 657 55.72 0.05 11.46
C MET A 657 56.93 1.04 11.44
N GLU A 658 56.85 2.07 10.61
CA GLU A 658 57.91 3.09 10.51
C GLU A 658 57.84 4.11 11.66
N ASP A 659 56.67 4.32 12.27
CA ASP A 659 56.49 5.22 13.41
C ASP A 659 56.56 4.42 14.73
N GLN A 660 57.71 4.39 15.34
CA GLN A 660 57.98 3.65 16.59
C GLN A 660 57.14 4.15 17.78
N GLU A 661 56.85 5.45 17.85
CA GLU A 661 56.06 6.04 18.93
C GLU A 661 54.60 5.62 18.83
N LEU A 662 54.04 5.73 17.65
CA LEU A 662 52.65 5.30 17.39
C LEU A 662 52.49 3.80 17.55
N THR A 663 53.42 3.02 17.03
CA THR A 663 53.42 1.54 17.17
C THR A 663 53.41 1.10 18.63
N LEU A 664 54.16 1.80 19.50
CA LEU A 664 54.16 1.52 20.94
C LEU A 664 52.79 1.80 21.59
N LEU A 665 52.16 2.91 21.24
CA LEU A 665 50.83 3.28 21.73
C LEU A 665 49.75 2.28 21.27
N LEU A 666 49.77 1.91 19.99
CA LEU A 666 48.87 0.92 19.42
C LEU A 666 49.05 -0.47 20.05
N THR A 667 50.29 -0.86 20.30
CA THR A 667 50.61 -2.14 20.96
C THR A 667 50.14 -2.14 22.42
N GLY A 668 50.25 -1.00 23.11
CA GLY A 668 49.73 -0.82 24.47
C GLY A 668 48.21 -0.95 24.53
N HIS A 669 47.51 -0.32 23.58
CA HIS A 669 46.07 -0.42 23.46
C HIS A 669 45.61 -1.84 23.08
N LEU A 670 46.32 -2.53 22.17
CA LEU A 670 46.11 -3.92 21.83
C LEU A 670 46.25 -4.85 23.04
N ALA A 671 47.26 -4.59 23.89
CA ALA A 671 47.50 -5.36 25.12
C ALA A 671 46.32 -5.25 26.11
N LEU A 672 45.71 -4.08 26.21
CA LEU A 672 44.48 -3.89 27.00
C LEU A 672 43.30 -4.70 26.49
N HIS A 673 43.05 -4.68 25.18
CA HIS A 673 41.96 -5.48 24.59
C HIS A 673 42.19 -6.99 24.74
N LEU A 674 43.42 -7.48 24.53
CA LEU A 674 43.78 -8.88 24.72
C LEU A 674 43.61 -9.34 26.18
N ALA A 675 43.99 -8.48 27.14
CA ALA A 675 43.79 -8.75 28.56
C ALA A 675 42.29 -8.88 28.92
N MET A 676 41.44 -8.05 28.33
CA MET A 676 39.99 -8.17 28.49
C MET A 676 39.40 -9.46 27.89
N MET A 677 40.06 -10.00 26.85
CA MET A 677 39.70 -11.31 26.26
C MET A 677 40.28 -12.51 27.03
N GLY A 678 41.06 -12.25 28.08
CA GLY A 678 41.68 -13.28 28.93
C GLY A 678 43.14 -13.63 28.60
N ASP A 679 43.74 -12.97 27.62
CA ASP A 679 45.17 -13.11 27.30
C ASP A 679 45.97 -11.90 27.82
N GLY A 680 46.46 -12.01 29.03
CA GLY A 680 47.26 -10.95 29.70
C GLY A 680 48.76 -10.99 29.39
N SER A 681 49.23 -11.88 28.55
CA SER A 681 50.66 -12.10 28.32
C SER A 681 51.39 -10.87 27.77
N LEU A 682 50.76 -10.16 26.85
CA LEU A 682 51.30 -8.93 26.26
C LEU A 682 51.27 -7.76 27.27
N LEU A 683 50.24 -7.70 28.10
CA LEU A 683 50.08 -6.70 29.14
C LEU A 683 51.17 -6.83 30.21
N GLU A 684 51.47 -8.07 30.66
CA GLU A 684 52.56 -8.34 31.60
C GLU A 684 53.92 -7.93 31.03
N GLN A 685 54.17 -8.15 29.76
CA GLN A 685 55.40 -7.70 29.10
C GLN A 685 55.52 -6.15 29.07
N MET A 686 54.41 -5.46 28.81
CA MET A 686 54.37 -4.00 28.81
C MET A 686 54.57 -3.41 30.22
N GLN A 687 54.02 -4.03 31.26
CA GLN A 687 54.24 -3.64 32.65
C GLN A 687 55.70 -3.85 33.09
N GLN A 688 56.38 -4.91 32.63
CA GLN A 688 57.79 -5.13 32.85
C GLN A 688 58.68 -4.05 32.17
N GLN A 689 58.19 -3.43 31.11
CA GLN A 689 58.82 -2.31 30.43
C GLN A 689 58.48 -0.94 31.04
N GLY A 690 57.67 -0.92 32.13
CA GLY A 690 57.42 0.30 32.90
C GLY A 690 56.04 0.93 32.59
N ALA A 691 55.14 0.26 31.90
CA ALA A 691 53.77 0.75 31.68
C ALA A 691 52.95 0.66 32.97
N GLU A 692 52.29 1.75 33.37
CA GLU A 692 51.34 1.80 34.49
C GLU A 692 49.93 1.60 34.01
N VAL A 693 49.20 0.66 34.60
CA VAL A 693 47.81 0.36 34.29
C VAL A 693 46.92 0.77 35.45
N GLN A 694 45.93 1.60 35.19
CA GLN A 694 44.94 2.05 36.17
C GLN A 694 43.55 1.73 35.69
N GLN A 695 42.71 1.14 36.55
CA GLN A 695 41.33 0.87 36.28
C GLN A 695 40.43 1.87 37.02
N GLN A 696 39.55 2.60 36.29
CA GLN A 696 38.55 3.51 36.85
C GLN A 696 37.18 3.11 36.36
N GLY A 697 36.37 2.44 37.18
CA GLY A 697 35.07 1.91 36.81
C GLY A 697 35.15 0.80 35.76
N THR A 698 34.49 0.98 34.63
CA THR A 698 34.50 0.04 33.49
C THR A 698 35.68 0.26 32.53
N ARG A 699 36.45 1.34 32.71
CA ARG A 699 37.52 1.73 31.79
C ARG A 699 38.90 1.45 32.37
N THR A 700 39.75 0.95 31.50
CA THR A 700 41.17 0.68 31.83
C THR A 700 42.06 1.61 31.02
N TYR A 701 42.97 2.27 31.71
CA TYR A 701 43.90 3.24 31.18
C TYR A 701 45.33 2.67 31.29
N MET A 702 46.17 3.00 30.28
CA MET A 702 47.61 2.70 30.31
C MET A 702 48.41 3.97 30.05
N ALA A 703 49.43 4.17 30.83
CA ALA A 703 50.38 5.26 30.65
C ALA A 703 51.80 4.72 30.58
N PHE A 704 52.57 5.24 29.66
CA PHE A 704 54.02 4.98 29.59
C PHE A 704 54.78 6.07 30.32
N PRO A 705 55.87 5.77 31.06
CA PRO A 705 56.75 6.80 31.67
C PRO A 705 57.34 7.64 30.54
N ILE A 706 57.01 8.91 30.49
CA ILE A 706 57.52 9.85 29.50
C ILE A 706 59.03 10.07 29.92
N GLN A 707 59.99 9.67 29.09
CA GLN A 707 61.36 10.17 29.18
C GLN A 707 61.30 11.66 28.86
N GLN A 708 61.29 12.49 29.88
CA GLN A 708 61.47 13.93 29.70
C GLN A 708 62.84 14.20 29.07
N PRO A 709 62.96 14.93 27.96
CA PRO A 709 64.20 15.51 27.56
C PRO A 709 64.60 16.52 28.63
N MET A 710 65.85 16.42 29.12
CA MET A 710 66.46 17.36 30.11
C MET A 710 66.29 18.80 29.57
N MET A 711 65.36 19.56 30.17
CA MET A 711 65.34 21.01 29.97
C MET A 711 66.37 21.65 30.84
N GLU A 712 67.33 22.38 30.21
CA GLU A 712 68.23 23.32 30.80
C GLU A 712 67.48 24.31 31.69
N GLU A 713 67.97 24.50 32.93
CA GLU A 713 67.47 25.47 33.90
C GLU A 713 67.53 26.90 33.35
N ALA A 714 66.45 27.62 33.33
CA ALA A 714 66.44 29.08 33.25
C ALA A 714 65.86 29.65 34.57
N PRO A 715 66.37 30.78 35.02
CA PRO A 715 66.40 31.19 36.44
C PRO A 715 65.02 31.76 36.90
N ALA A 716 64.84 31.65 38.22
CA ALA A 716 63.63 32.02 38.99
C ALA A 716 63.23 33.51 38.85
N GLU A 717 61.90 33.74 38.65
CA GLU A 717 61.28 35.02 38.97
C GLU A 717 60.24 34.83 40.09
N GLU A 718 60.24 35.83 40.99
CA GLU A 718 59.50 35.89 42.26
C GLU A 718 57.97 35.99 42.13
N PRO A 719 57.16 35.72 43.19
CA PRO A 719 55.71 35.57 43.12
C PRO A 719 55.02 36.92 43.25
N VAL A 720 54.00 37.13 42.46
CA VAL A 720 53.02 38.20 42.60
C VAL A 720 51.67 37.63 43.10
N ALA A 721 51.14 38.40 44.07
CA ALA A 721 50.06 38.08 45.00
C ALA A 721 48.65 37.78 44.39
N GLU A 722 47.91 37.04 45.19
CA GLU A 722 46.49 36.73 45.08
C GLU A 722 45.62 37.95 44.89
N GLU A 723 44.65 37.87 44.03
CA GLU A 723 43.39 38.60 44.12
C GLU A 723 42.22 37.63 43.97
N GLN A 724 41.34 37.66 45.00
CA GLN A 724 40.10 36.89 45.09
C GLN A 724 38.99 37.49 44.20
N PRO A 725 38.09 36.67 43.60
CA PRO A 725 36.90 37.16 42.93
C PRO A 725 35.72 37.33 43.92
N PRO A 726 34.83 38.31 43.68
CA PRO A 726 33.67 38.58 44.55
C PRO A 726 32.50 37.64 44.29
N GLN A 727 31.80 37.35 45.37
CA GLN A 727 30.45 36.73 45.41
C GLN A 727 29.40 37.77 45.04
N GLU A 728 28.42 37.32 44.29
CA GLU A 728 27.03 37.83 44.21
C GLU A 728 26.23 36.80 43.42
N GLY A 729 25.07 36.37 43.75
CA GLY A 729 23.98 36.84 44.55
C GLY A 729 22.74 36.17 43.95
N GLU A 730 22.01 35.43 44.76
CA GLU A 730 20.71 34.84 44.42
C GLU A 730 19.71 35.89 43.98
N GLN A 731 18.92 35.59 42.97
CA GLN A 731 17.54 36.02 42.91
C GLN A 731 16.65 35.07 42.13
N GLU A 732 15.72 34.50 42.88
CA GLU A 732 14.48 33.92 42.43
C GLU A 732 13.72 34.89 41.50
N ASN A 733 13.00 34.35 40.50
CA ASN A 733 11.59 34.66 40.34
C ASN A 733 10.90 33.78 39.31
N GLU A 734 9.80 33.23 39.81
CA GLU A 734 8.63 32.68 39.13
C GLU A 734 8.18 33.50 37.89
N VAL A 735 7.77 32.85 36.83
CA VAL A 735 6.40 32.73 36.30
C VAL A 735 6.36 31.56 35.29
#